data_22e6d4473d81c95cdeedc499f3c02635
#
_entry.id   22e6d4473d81c95cdeedc499f3c02635
#
_cell.length_a   1.000
_cell.length_b   1.000
_cell.length_c   1.000
_cell.angle_alpha   90.00
_cell.angle_beta   90.00
_cell.angle_gamma   90.00
#
_symmetry.space_group_name_H-M   'P 1'
#
loop_
_entity.id
_entity.type
_entity.pdbx_description
1 polymer ?
#
loop_
_entity_poly.entity_id
_entity_poly.type
_entity_poly.pdbx_seq_one_letter_code
_entity_poly.pdbx_strand_id
1 'polypeptide(L)'
;MKFTSITAASLIALAVSVTPAYAQEAEETADSNEIIVTAQKREENLQDVPLAISVIGADAIANNGGISLENVQYLVPSLNFRKSGTTLNQALFLRGVGTINFSIAAEPSVAAVLDGVVLSRAGEGFTDLFDVERIEVLRGPQGTLFGKNASAGVVSIVTKRPTNAFEAEVEASYFTKSEYRGRATVNLPLGESIRSRVTGFYSNYDGNISNLTTGNKVNGFKHYGVRGVIEADLGETVQLTFRGDWRKAKDDCCAEIIGTTPSNAAALALSGTLISGDETRRIKQNLVTATEEKSWGLSMQADIELGSHTLTSITSYRGWDNLEIRDGDWIDRPYIGLNQLHDRGPQTSKTLTQEVRISSPTGQFLEYVIGGYYSKADSDRVFSRAVVTCSASTLPAVVPGLTPCSTAPGVSTITTPTGIASFGSVFKNMAAFGQATLNFSDSFRFIGGLRYTNDKLSVNHSRAATGLTLDSAGRPNSAPGIQPAFDQGAYDEYVRLLALNPSLAIPLTIDQLQRASSLRANGVPFRTKSSASNFSGKAALQYDLSEDVMAYVSYARGYKGPAYNIFFNLMGSGANRIAPETVNSYEGGLKTSFLDGGATVNLAVFYAKYKNYQANNPDLVAGQVVARLTNAGDVSTKGVELDVLLKPSDSFTVTGGFAYTDAQVDNFRLPVGAPASALIAKGTPLANAPKYKMNVGAQYEWETGGFADVQFAASVAMQSDQTYELTANLANRLGSTVDGYATFDASIALTDPNEAWRVAFLVKNLFDQSFASSIVSGGPGGSFRYIIPREADRYVGVTARINLGGQ
;
A
#
# COMPACT_ATOMS: atom_id res chain seq x y z
N MET A 1 41.62 3.33 10.65
CA MET A 1 41.35 4.40 11.65
C MET A 1 40.35 3.86 12.66
N LYS A 2 40.77 3.80 13.93
CA LYS A 2 40.00 3.23 15.04
C LYS A 2 38.79 4.11 15.31
N PHE A 3 37.58 3.56 15.31
CA PHE A 3 36.44 4.20 15.98
C PHE A 3 36.12 3.41 17.25
N THR A 4 36.23 4.13 18.31
CA THR A 4 36.08 3.75 19.69
C THR A 4 34.63 3.34 20.02
N SER A 5 34.51 2.20 20.59
CA SER A 5 33.35 1.75 21.37
C SER A 5 33.14 2.64 22.60
N ILE A 6 32.10 3.45 22.62
CA ILE A 6 31.66 4.14 23.84
C ILE A 6 30.13 4.18 23.85
N THR A 7 29.59 3.68 24.99
CA THR A 7 28.32 3.98 25.64
C THR A 7 27.03 3.33 25.13
N ALA A 8 26.93 2.02 25.36
CA ALA A 8 25.66 1.39 25.68
C ALA A 8 25.46 1.16 27.21
N ALA A 9 26.45 1.45 28.03
CA ALA A 9 26.42 1.15 29.45
C ALA A 9 25.87 2.25 30.37
N SER A 10 25.61 3.45 29.85
CA SER A 10 25.22 4.58 30.70
C SER A 10 23.70 4.81 30.80
N LEU A 11 22.88 4.07 30.06
CA LEU A 11 21.41 4.18 30.15
C LEU A 11 20.75 3.18 31.11
N ILE A 12 21.50 2.18 31.58
CA ILE A 12 21.03 1.17 32.54
C ILE A 12 21.17 1.61 34.01
N ALA A 13 21.96 2.63 34.30
CA ALA A 13 22.24 3.05 35.68
C ALA A 13 21.22 4.01 36.30
N LEU A 14 20.20 4.46 35.57
CA LEU A 14 19.18 5.40 36.10
C LEU A 14 17.86 4.73 36.54
N ALA A 15 17.73 3.42 36.41
CA ALA A 15 16.47 2.68 36.65
C ALA A 15 16.37 1.97 38.01
N VAL A 16 17.30 2.18 38.97
CA VAL A 16 17.39 1.35 40.17
C VAL A 16 17.07 2.08 41.48
N SER A 17 16.30 3.16 41.47
CA SER A 17 15.90 3.79 42.74
C SER A 17 14.43 4.22 42.80
N VAL A 18 13.50 3.34 42.40
CA VAL A 18 12.07 3.51 42.70
C VAL A 18 11.62 2.32 43.52
N THR A 19 11.40 2.53 44.81
CA THR A 19 10.78 1.54 45.74
C THR A 19 9.31 1.34 45.27
N PRO A 20 8.83 0.08 45.19
CA PRO A 20 7.45 -0.18 44.81
C PRO A 20 6.48 0.22 45.94
N ALA A 21 5.56 1.12 45.65
CA ALA A 21 4.35 1.28 46.47
C ALA A 21 3.34 0.23 45.97
N TYR A 22 2.89 -0.60 46.89
CA TYR A 22 1.82 -1.56 46.60
C TYR A 22 0.52 -0.82 46.31
N ALA A 23 0.02 -0.94 45.10
CA ALA A 23 -1.36 -0.60 44.76
C ALA A 23 -2.19 -1.88 44.70
N GLN A 24 -3.36 -1.78 45.26
CA GLN A 24 -4.34 -2.83 45.45
C GLN A 24 -4.92 -3.27 44.09
N GLU A 25 -5.07 -4.56 43.90
CA GLU A 25 -5.67 -5.19 42.72
C GLU A 25 -7.07 -4.61 42.43
N ALA A 26 -7.23 -4.08 41.22
CA ALA A 26 -8.54 -4.05 40.59
C ALA A 26 -8.70 -5.40 39.86
N GLU A 27 -9.67 -6.19 40.23
CA GLU A 27 -10.08 -7.38 39.48
C GLU A 27 -10.42 -6.97 38.06
N GLU A 28 -9.48 -7.18 37.13
CA GLU A 28 -9.84 -7.34 35.72
C GLU A 28 -10.61 -8.65 35.63
N THR A 29 -11.88 -8.56 35.32
CA THR A 29 -12.65 -9.70 34.83
C THR A 29 -12.11 -10.04 33.42
N ALA A 30 -10.94 -10.70 33.38
CA ALA A 30 -10.48 -11.38 32.20
C ALA A 30 -11.35 -12.63 32.05
N ASP A 31 -12.17 -12.66 31.07
CA ASP A 31 -12.40 -13.79 30.18
C ASP A 31 -13.50 -13.45 29.17
N SER A 32 -13.24 -12.53 28.30
CA SER A 32 -14.03 -12.50 27.09
C SER A 32 -13.12 -12.82 25.91
N ASN A 33 -13.29 -13.97 25.30
CA ASN A 33 -12.80 -14.30 23.97
C ASN A 33 -13.41 -13.34 22.91
N GLU A 34 -13.93 -12.20 23.35
CA GLU A 34 -14.58 -11.19 22.53
C GLU A 34 -13.55 -10.36 21.79
N ILE A 35 -13.69 -10.33 20.48
CA ILE A 35 -12.85 -9.51 19.61
C ILE A 35 -13.53 -8.17 19.41
N ILE A 36 -13.00 -7.12 20.03
CA ILE A 36 -13.52 -5.76 19.89
C ILE A 36 -12.97 -5.09 18.61
N VAL A 37 -13.86 -4.44 17.87
CA VAL A 37 -13.55 -3.70 16.65
C VAL A 37 -14.07 -2.26 16.71
N THR A 38 -13.48 -1.38 15.90
CA THR A 38 -13.88 0.03 15.78
C THR A 38 -14.49 0.37 14.41
N ALA A 39 -14.98 -0.65 13.72
CA ALA A 39 -15.47 -0.58 12.34
C ALA A 39 -16.65 0.38 12.12
N GLN A 40 -17.48 0.61 13.14
CA GLN A 40 -18.61 1.54 13.09
C GLN A 40 -18.36 2.87 13.83
N LYS A 41 -17.08 3.23 14.04
CA LYS A 41 -16.64 4.43 14.78
C LYS A 41 -17.02 4.40 16.27
N ARG A 42 -17.30 3.24 16.81
CA ARG A 42 -17.46 2.89 18.22
C ARG A 42 -16.88 1.51 18.46
N GLU A 43 -16.58 1.18 19.70
CA GLU A 43 -16.17 -0.16 20.12
C GLU A 43 -17.36 -1.08 20.13
N GLU A 44 -17.29 -2.19 19.43
CA GLU A 44 -18.35 -3.19 19.30
C GLU A 44 -17.73 -4.57 19.19
N ASN A 45 -18.43 -5.62 19.65
CA ASN A 45 -18.00 -7.00 19.43
C ASN A 45 -18.02 -7.32 17.93
N LEU A 46 -16.96 -7.96 17.44
CA LEU A 46 -16.85 -8.39 16.04
C LEU A 46 -18.08 -9.18 15.58
N GLN A 47 -18.65 -10.02 16.43
CA GLN A 47 -19.79 -10.88 16.08
C GLN A 47 -21.09 -10.09 15.89
N ASP A 48 -21.21 -8.91 16.51
CA ASP A 48 -22.40 -8.06 16.41
C ASP A 48 -22.39 -7.10 15.22
N VAL A 49 -21.26 -6.97 14.53
CA VAL A 49 -21.11 -6.03 13.39
C VAL A 49 -21.56 -6.68 12.09
N PRO A 50 -22.64 -6.22 11.40
CA PRO A 50 -23.12 -6.78 10.13
C PRO A 50 -22.27 -6.32 8.95
N LEU A 51 -21.03 -6.83 8.90
CA LEU A 51 -20.02 -6.52 7.91
C LEU A 51 -18.95 -7.60 7.92
N ALA A 52 -18.42 -7.93 6.74
CA ALA A 52 -17.24 -8.80 6.62
C ALA A 52 -15.98 -8.05 7.09
N ILE A 53 -15.42 -8.49 8.21
CA ILE A 53 -14.20 -7.92 8.82
C ILE A 53 -13.27 -9.06 9.20
N SER A 54 -11.98 -8.90 8.88
CA SER A 54 -10.92 -9.72 9.50
C SER A 54 -10.16 -8.87 10.51
N VAL A 55 -9.87 -9.44 11.67
CA VAL A 55 -9.07 -8.82 12.72
C VAL A 55 -7.78 -9.63 12.91
N ILE A 56 -6.67 -8.95 12.91
CA ILE A 56 -5.35 -9.54 13.13
C ILE A 56 -4.76 -8.88 14.37
N GLY A 57 -4.63 -9.63 15.45
CA GLY A 57 -4.02 -9.17 16.70
C GLY A 57 -2.51 -9.08 16.64
N ALA A 58 -1.92 -8.44 17.63
CA ALA A 58 -0.47 -8.24 17.74
C ALA A 58 0.32 -9.56 17.70
N ASP A 59 -0.17 -10.61 18.35
CA ASP A 59 0.51 -11.91 18.39
C ASP A 59 0.55 -12.61 17.05
N ALA A 60 -0.54 -12.53 16.26
CA ALA A 60 -0.57 -13.07 14.92
C ALA A 60 0.43 -12.35 13.98
N ILE A 61 0.61 -11.04 14.16
CA ILE A 61 1.62 -10.25 13.44
C ILE A 61 3.03 -10.68 13.86
N ALA A 62 3.28 -10.79 15.16
CA ALA A 62 4.57 -11.17 15.73
C ALA A 62 4.97 -12.61 15.35
N ASN A 63 4.07 -13.57 15.51
CA ASN A 63 4.30 -14.98 15.17
C ASN A 63 4.52 -15.20 13.67
N ASN A 64 3.92 -14.33 12.82
CA ASN A 64 4.22 -14.32 11.39
C ASN A 64 5.56 -13.67 11.05
N GLY A 65 6.26 -13.03 12.00
CA GLY A 65 7.49 -12.29 11.75
C GLY A 65 7.31 -11.09 10.83
N GLY A 66 6.07 -10.65 10.63
CA GLY A 66 5.71 -9.52 9.78
C GLY A 66 6.10 -8.18 10.40
N ILE A 67 6.60 -7.26 9.58
CA ILE A 67 6.97 -5.90 10.02
C ILE A 67 6.24 -4.81 9.27
N SER A 68 5.53 -5.15 8.21
CA SER A 68 4.87 -4.17 7.34
C SER A 68 3.47 -4.62 6.94
N LEU A 69 2.69 -3.68 6.45
CA LEU A 69 1.34 -3.96 5.95
C LEU A 69 1.33 -4.95 4.76
N GLU A 70 2.46 -5.09 4.05
CA GLU A 70 2.63 -6.11 3.02
C GLU A 70 2.42 -7.54 3.57
N ASN A 71 2.89 -7.79 4.79
CA ASN A 71 2.80 -9.13 5.40
C ASN A 71 1.36 -9.50 5.79
N VAL A 72 0.47 -8.53 5.98
CA VAL A 72 -0.94 -8.77 6.32
C VAL A 72 -1.68 -9.55 5.22
N GLN A 73 -1.24 -9.45 3.96
CA GLN A 73 -1.84 -10.22 2.86
C GLN A 73 -1.74 -11.75 3.03
N TYR A 74 -0.80 -12.25 3.82
CA TYR A 74 -0.64 -13.68 4.13
C TYR A 74 -1.57 -14.12 5.26
N LEU A 75 -2.16 -13.19 6.00
CA LEU A 75 -3.11 -13.43 7.09
C LEU A 75 -4.57 -13.14 6.69
N VAL A 76 -4.81 -12.37 5.63
CA VAL A 76 -6.14 -12.00 5.14
C VAL A 76 -6.27 -12.35 3.66
N PRO A 77 -6.97 -13.45 3.31
CA PRO A 77 -7.03 -13.94 1.93
C PRO A 77 -7.65 -12.96 0.91
N SER A 78 -8.58 -12.12 1.33
CA SER A 78 -9.21 -11.11 0.45
C SER A 78 -8.32 -9.91 0.16
N LEU A 79 -7.22 -9.74 0.92
CA LEU A 79 -6.26 -8.65 0.77
C LEU A 79 -5.10 -9.09 -0.12
N ASN A 80 -4.74 -8.26 -1.10
CA ASN A 80 -3.56 -8.40 -1.91
C ASN A 80 -2.73 -7.12 -1.86
N PHE A 81 -1.43 -7.29 -1.85
CA PHE A 81 -0.47 -6.22 -1.91
C PHE A 81 0.31 -6.32 -3.21
N ARG A 82 0.35 -5.24 -3.97
CA ARG A 82 1.17 -5.17 -5.16
C ARG A 82 2.43 -4.36 -4.91
N LYS A 83 3.58 -4.99 -5.04
CA LYS A 83 4.86 -4.31 -5.14
C LYS A 83 5.00 -3.61 -6.49
N SER A 84 5.73 -2.52 -6.49
CA SER A 84 6.14 -1.78 -7.67
C SER A 84 7.64 -1.57 -7.61
N GLY A 85 8.27 -1.14 -8.71
CA GLY A 85 9.70 -0.85 -8.75
C GLY A 85 10.17 0.22 -7.72
N THR A 86 9.26 0.84 -6.98
CA THR A 86 9.54 1.73 -5.84
C THR A 86 8.43 1.65 -4.80
N THR A 87 8.73 1.97 -3.54
CA THR A 87 7.73 1.96 -2.46
C THR A 87 6.61 2.97 -2.66
N LEU A 88 6.87 4.06 -3.39
CA LEU A 88 5.91 5.12 -3.71
C LEU A 88 4.64 4.62 -4.41
N ASN A 89 4.77 3.63 -5.30
CA ASN A 89 3.72 3.18 -6.20
C ASN A 89 3.13 1.81 -5.82
N GLN A 90 3.32 1.39 -4.59
CA GLN A 90 2.69 0.20 -4.02
C GLN A 90 1.19 0.41 -3.87
N ALA A 91 0.40 -0.67 -3.87
CA ALA A 91 -1.05 -0.59 -3.78
C ALA A 91 -1.67 -1.78 -3.07
N LEU A 92 -2.75 -1.50 -2.32
CA LEU A 92 -3.62 -2.49 -1.72
C LEU A 92 -4.79 -2.79 -2.65
N PHE A 93 -5.18 -4.07 -2.68
CA PHE A 93 -6.35 -4.57 -3.37
C PHE A 93 -7.19 -5.37 -2.38
N LEU A 94 -8.49 -5.13 -2.37
CA LEU A 94 -9.47 -5.92 -1.62
C LEU A 94 -10.50 -6.48 -2.60
N ARG A 95 -10.78 -7.78 -2.48
CA ARG A 95 -11.73 -8.46 -3.39
C ARG A 95 -11.38 -8.27 -4.87
N GLY A 96 -10.07 -8.21 -5.18
CA GLY A 96 -9.56 -7.98 -6.55
C GLY A 96 -9.65 -6.55 -7.05
N VAL A 97 -10.07 -5.58 -6.22
CA VAL A 97 -10.21 -4.17 -6.61
C VAL A 97 -9.23 -3.31 -5.84
N GLY A 98 -8.48 -2.50 -6.56
CA GLY A 98 -7.48 -1.56 -6.04
C GLY A 98 -7.04 -0.61 -7.13
N THR A 99 -6.21 0.37 -6.79
CA THR A 99 -5.70 1.33 -7.78
C THR A 99 -4.22 1.52 -7.63
N ILE A 100 -3.49 1.24 -8.71
CA ILE A 100 -2.09 1.59 -8.85
C ILE A 100 -2.02 3.03 -9.31
N ASN A 101 -1.22 3.84 -8.62
CA ASN A 101 -1.28 5.27 -8.78
C ASN A 101 0.10 5.87 -8.99
N PHE A 102 0.40 6.27 -10.23
CA PHE A 102 1.61 7.05 -10.55
C PHE A 102 1.36 8.57 -10.44
N SER A 103 0.11 8.99 -10.35
CA SER A 103 -0.26 10.40 -10.26
C SER A 103 -0.46 10.84 -8.81
N ILE A 104 0.19 11.93 -8.41
CA ILE A 104 -0.07 12.56 -7.12
C ILE A 104 -1.46 13.20 -7.02
N ALA A 105 -2.18 13.33 -8.12
CA ALA A 105 -3.55 13.82 -8.20
C ALA A 105 -4.58 12.71 -8.35
N ALA A 106 -4.28 11.52 -7.81
CA ALA A 106 -5.21 10.42 -7.71
C ALA A 106 -5.08 9.73 -6.34
N GLU A 107 -6.13 9.08 -5.90
CA GLU A 107 -6.26 8.49 -4.57
C GLU A 107 -6.50 6.97 -4.63
N PRO A 108 -6.22 6.20 -3.57
CA PRO A 108 -6.41 4.75 -3.56
C PRO A 108 -7.90 4.35 -3.54
N SER A 109 -8.21 3.08 -3.82
CA SER A 109 -9.54 2.49 -3.66
C SER A 109 -9.71 1.79 -2.30
N VAL A 110 -8.60 1.42 -1.65
CA VAL A 110 -8.54 0.90 -0.28
C VAL A 110 -7.94 1.98 0.61
N ALA A 111 -8.69 2.45 1.60
CA ALA A 111 -8.19 3.44 2.55
C ALA A 111 -7.32 2.77 3.61
N ALA A 112 -6.18 3.40 3.93
CA ALA A 112 -5.40 3.09 5.12
C ALA A 112 -5.74 4.11 6.22
N VAL A 113 -5.99 3.62 7.43
CA VAL A 113 -6.36 4.42 8.60
C VAL A 113 -5.43 4.08 9.74
N LEU A 114 -4.90 5.06 10.43
CA LEU A 114 -4.07 4.90 11.62
C LEU A 114 -4.74 5.62 12.78
N ASP A 115 -5.18 4.87 13.81
CA ASP A 115 -5.88 5.40 14.98
C ASP A 115 -7.00 6.39 14.63
N GLY A 116 -7.84 6.02 13.66
CA GLY A 116 -8.96 6.85 13.19
C GLY A 116 -8.60 7.93 12.17
N VAL A 117 -7.32 8.19 11.91
CA VAL A 117 -6.83 9.17 10.94
C VAL A 117 -6.63 8.53 9.57
N VAL A 118 -7.35 9.02 8.56
CA VAL A 118 -7.21 8.55 7.17
C VAL A 118 -5.91 9.07 6.57
N LEU A 119 -5.06 8.16 6.08
CA LEU A 119 -3.82 8.48 5.39
C LEU A 119 -4.13 8.86 3.93
N SER A 120 -3.58 9.98 3.49
CA SER A 120 -3.98 10.60 2.21
C SER A 120 -3.36 9.93 0.99
N ARG A 121 -2.24 9.24 1.17
CA ARG A 121 -1.46 8.60 0.10
C ARG A 121 -1.34 7.10 0.33
N ALA A 122 -1.40 6.32 -0.74
CA ALA A 122 -1.16 4.89 -0.65
C ALA A 122 0.22 4.59 -0.03
N GLY A 123 1.29 5.22 -0.52
CA GLY A 123 2.64 5.03 0.00
C GLY A 123 2.81 5.40 1.49
N GLU A 124 2.08 6.39 1.98
CA GLU A 124 2.07 6.76 3.40
C GLU A 124 1.48 5.66 4.28
N GLY A 125 0.57 4.84 3.74
CA GLY A 125 -0.08 3.74 4.44
C GLY A 125 0.81 2.50 4.64
N PHE A 126 1.94 2.40 3.94
CA PHE A 126 2.86 1.24 4.04
C PHE A 126 3.89 1.45 5.15
N THR A 127 3.38 1.68 6.34
CA THR A 127 4.19 1.91 7.53
C THR A 127 4.66 0.61 8.17
N ASP A 128 5.74 0.68 8.95
CA ASP A 128 6.17 -0.42 9.79
C ASP A 128 5.14 -0.67 10.90
N LEU A 129 4.81 -1.94 11.13
CA LEU A 129 3.85 -2.38 12.12
C LEU A 129 4.54 -2.58 13.46
N PHE A 130 4.79 -1.49 14.17
CA PHE A 130 5.34 -1.52 15.52
C PHE A 130 4.33 -0.93 16.51
N ASP A 131 4.27 -1.52 17.69
CA ASP A 131 3.33 -1.13 18.75
C ASP A 131 1.87 -1.14 18.30
N VAL A 132 1.51 -2.11 17.46
CA VAL A 132 0.17 -2.32 16.96
C VAL A 132 -0.57 -3.23 17.94
N GLU A 133 -1.81 -2.88 18.28
CA GLU A 133 -2.73 -3.70 19.03
C GLU A 133 -3.43 -4.69 18.10
N ARG A 134 -4.00 -4.15 17.02
CA ARG A 134 -4.68 -4.94 15.99
C ARG A 134 -4.75 -4.23 14.65
N ILE A 135 -5.02 -5.00 13.61
CA ILE A 135 -5.35 -4.50 12.27
C ILE A 135 -6.75 -5.02 11.93
N GLU A 136 -7.63 -4.10 11.56
CA GLU A 136 -8.97 -4.40 11.11
C GLU A 136 -9.05 -4.23 9.59
N VAL A 137 -9.42 -5.27 8.85
CA VAL A 137 -9.62 -5.22 7.39
C VAL A 137 -11.10 -5.27 7.10
N LEU A 138 -11.69 -4.10 6.83
CA LEU A 138 -13.10 -3.93 6.50
C LEU A 138 -13.31 -4.10 5.00
N ARG A 139 -14.04 -5.10 4.60
CA ARG A 139 -14.22 -5.48 3.20
C ARG A 139 -15.44 -4.81 2.58
N GLY A 140 -15.36 -4.54 1.30
CA GLY A 140 -16.41 -3.83 0.55
C GLY A 140 -16.47 -2.34 0.87
N PRO A 141 -17.40 -1.59 0.23
CA PRO A 141 -17.43 -0.13 0.32
C PRO A 141 -17.75 0.38 1.73
N GLN A 142 -16.87 1.22 2.28
CA GLN A 142 -16.99 1.84 3.60
C GLN A 142 -17.22 3.37 3.49
N GLY A 143 -17.88 3.79 2.42
CA GLY A 143 -18.04 5.20 2.08
C GLY A 143 -18.84 6.03 3.10
N THR A 144 -19.70 5.44 3.91
CA THR A 144 -20.55 6.15 4.88
C THR A 144 -19.72 6.73 6.02
N LEU A 145 -18.99 5.92 6.75
CA LEU A 145 -18.24 6.33 7.95
C LEU A 145 -16.80 6.74 7.66
N PHE A 146 -16.13 6.04 6.73
CA PHE A 146 -14.73 6.33 6.39
C PHE A 146 -14.58 7.28 5.20
N GLY A 147 -15.65 7.50 4.45
CA GLY A 147 -15.72 8.48 3.38
C GLY A 147 -15.17 8.01 2.05
N LYS A 148 -14.62 8.94 1.26
CA LYS A 148 -14.03 8.63 -0.05
C LYS A 148 -12.78 7.76 0.10
N ASN A 149 -12.35 7.15 -1.01
CA ASN A 149 -11.17 6.28 -1.08
C ASN A 149 -11.30 4.94 -0.35
N ALA A 150 -12.49 4.66 0.18
CA ALA A 150 -12.89 3.39 0.76
C ALA A 150 -13.89 2.66 -0.16
N SER A 151 -13.72 2.75 -1.49
CA SER A 151 -14.63 2.13 -2.46
C SER A 151 -14.46 0.60 -2.52
N ALA A 152 -13.28 0.08 -2.19
CA ALA A 152 -13.03 -1.35 -2.10
C ALA A 152 -12.96 -1.85 -0.64
N GLY A 153 -12.64 -0.99 0.31
CA GLY A 153 -12.56 -1.29 1.73
C GLY A 153 -11.61 -0.39 2.51
N VAL A 154 -11.34 -0.79 3.75
CA VAL A 154 -10.47 -0.06 4.69
C VAL A 154 -9.52 -1.05 5.36
N VAL A 155 -8.28 -0.65 5.55
CA VAL A 155 -7.32 -1.27 6.46
C VAL A 155 -7.07 -0.29 7.60
N SER A 156 -7.59 -0.61 8.79
CA SER A 156 -7.48 0.21 9.99
C SER A 156 -6.42 -0.39 10.92
N ILE A 157 -5.41 0.40 11.24
CA ILE A 157 -4.33 0.06 12.16
C ILE A 157 -4.63 0.75 13.48
N VAL A 158 -4.79 -0.03 14.53
CA VAL A 158 -5.02 0.43 15.90
C VAL A 158 -3.75 0.18 16.68
N THR A 159 -3.20 1.21 17.31
CA THR A 159 -1.99 1.12 18.13
C THR A 159 -2.30 0.89 19.60
N LYS A 160 -1.36 0.28 20.33
CA LYS A 160 -1.52 0.04 21.77
C LYS A 160 -1.68 1.36 22.53
N ARG A 161 -2.59 1.35 23.50
CA ARG A 161 -2.82 2.48 24.40
C ARG A 161 -1.91 2.41 25.62
N PRO A 162 -1.63 3.54 26.29
CA PRO A 162 -0.93 3.53 27.56
C PRO A 162 -1.80 2.94 28.68
N THR A 163 -1.16 2.25 29.62
CA THR A 163 -1.78 1.64 30.80
C THR A 163 -1.46 2.42 32.08
N ASN A 164 -2.13 2.08 33.18
CA ASN A 164 -1.87 2.67 34.50
C ASN A 164 -0.69 2.02 35.23
N ALA A 165 -0.04 1.00 34.62
CA ALA A 165 1.11 0.33 35.19
C ALA A 165 2.43 0.77 34.53
N PHE A 166 3.54 0.70 35.24
CA PHE A 166 4.83 0.81 34.64
C PHE A 166 5.17 -0.49 33.92
N GLU A 167 5.42 -0.41 32.62
CA GLU A 167 5.82 -1.53 31.78
C GLU A 167 6.99 -1.09 30.89
N ALA A 168 7.95 -1.98 30.71
CA ALA A 168 8.98 -1.79 29.70
C ALA A 168 9.21 -3.09 28.95
N GLU A 169 9.31 -3.00 27.62
CA GLU A 169 9.55 -4.14 26.73
C GLU A 169 10.75 -3.85 25.85
N VAL A 170 11.65 -4.81 25.73
CA VAL A 170 12.73 -4.78 24.75
C VAL A 170 12.69 -6.06 23.93
N GLU A 171 12.66 -5.89 22.60
CA GLU A 171 12.67 -7.00 21.65
C GLU A 171 13.84 -6.83 20.67
N ALA A 172 14.58 -7.91 20.43
CA ALA A 172 15.62 -7.98 19.42
C ALA A 172 15.45 -9.22 18.56
N SER A 173 15.66 -9.08 17.26
CA SER A 173 15.56 -10.18 16.32
C SER A 173 16.75 -10.19 15.36
N TYR A 174 17.18 -11.39 15.00
CA TYR A 174 18.14 -11.63 13.94
C TYR A 174 17.59 -12.68 12.96
N PHE A 175 17.64 -12.40 11.69
CA PHE A 175 17.30 -13.34 10.63
C PHE A 175 18.47 -13.50 9.65
N THR A 176 18.50 -14.62 8.96
CA THR A 176 19.46 -14.88 7.89
C THR A 176 19.47 -13.76 6.84
N LYS A 177 20.59 -13.63 6.11
CA LYS A 177 20.85 -12.53 5.15
C LYS A 177 20.99 -11.16 5.82
N SER A 178 21.58 -11.14 7.03
CA SER A 178 21.92 -9.93 7.79
C SER A 178 20.72 -9.02 8.07
N GLU A 179 19.61 -9.59 8.53
CA GLU A 179 18.50 -8.82 9.00
C GLU A 179 18.52 -8.67 10.51
N TYR A 180 18.46 -7.43 10.98
CA TYR A 180 18.46 -7.05 12.39
C TYR A 180 17.24 -6.19 12.69
N ARG A 181 16.56 -6.51 13.78
CA ARG A 181 15.42 -5.70 14.27
C ARG A 181 15.59 -5.48 15.77
N GLY A 182 15.19 -4.30 16.21
CA GLY A 182 15.11 -3.96 17.63
C GLY A 182 13.91 -3.08 17.88
N ARG A 183 13.24 -3.31 19.00
CA ARG A 183 12.13 -2.50 19.49
C ARG A 183 12.29 -2.32 20.99
N ALA A 184 12.00 -1.12 21.46
CA ALA A 184 11.92 -0.82 22.89
C ALA A 184 10.67 0.01 23.14
N THR A 185 9.92 -0.38 24.14
CA THR A 185 8.68 0.29 24.55
C THR A 185 8.76 0.57 26.06
N VAL A 186 8.26 1.74 26.45
CA VAL A 186 8.08 2.09 27.87
C VAL A 186 6.69 2.67 28.03
N ASN A 187 5.95 2.12 28.98
CA ASN A 187 4.69 2.65 29.45
C ASN A 187 4.92 3.30 30.83
N LEU A 188 4.55 4.57 30.97
CA LEU A 188 4.78 5.36 32.17
C LEU A 188 3.45 5.99 32.61
N PRO A 189 2.89 5.58 33.74
CA PRO A 189 1.88 6.38 34.43
C PRO A 189 2.55 7.62 35.02
N LEU A 190 2.04 8.80 34.65
CA LEU A 190 2.54 10.10 35.12
C LEU A 190 1.68 10.66 36.25
N GLY A 191 0.89 9.83 36.89
CA GLY A 191 -0.07 10.14 37.95
C GLY A 191 -1.36 9.35 37.74
N GLU A 192 -2.39 9.64 38.49
CA GLU A 192 -3.67 8.91 38.44
C GLU A 192 -4.45 9.19 37.12
N SER A 193 -4.28 10.37 36.55
CA SER A 193 -5.05 10.86 35.39
C SER A 193 -4.24 10.96 34.10
N ILE A 194 -2.93 10.74 34.13
CA ILE A 194 -2.07 10.88 32.93
C ILE A 194 -1.21 9.64 32.78
N ARG A 195 -1.29 9.03 31.62
CA ARG A 195 -0.50 7.86 31.24
C ARG A 195 0.15 8.09 29.89
N SER A 196 1.31 7.52 29.73
CA SER A 196 2.08 7.67 28.51
C SER A 196 2.73 6.37 28.08
N ARG A 197 2.89 6.21 26.77
CA ARG A 197 3.55 5.08 26.13
C ARG A 197 4.46 5.59 25.03
N VAL A 198 5.71 5.14 25.00
CA VAL A 198 6.67 5.48 23.97
C VAL A 198 7.34 4.23 23.44
N THR A 199 7.32 4.07 22.12
CA THR A 199 7.95 2.94 21.43
C THR A 199 8.92 3.44 20.39
N GLY A 200 10.15 2.95 20.42
CA GLY A 200 11.15 3.15 19.37
C GLY A 200 11.50 1.84 18.68
N PHE A 201 11.82 1.89 17.39
CA PHE A 201 12.20 0.72 16.62
C PHE A 201 13.34 1.01 15.64
N TYR A 202 14.06 -0.05 15.31
CA TYR A 202 15.06 -0.09 14.24
C TYR A 202 14.96 -1.42 13.51
N SER A 203 15.06 -1.40 12.17
CA SER A 203 15.15 -2.59 11.35
C SER A 203 16.10 -2.37 10.18
N ASN A 204 16.88 -3.37 9.83
CA ASN A 204 17.80 -3.38 8.70
C ASN A 204 17.83 -4.75 8.04
N TYR A 205 17.85 -4.76 6.73
CA TYR A 205 17.97 -5.95 5.91
C TYR A 205 18.83 -5.64 4.68
N ASP A 206 19.86 -6.46 4.43
CA ASP A 206 20.82 -6.20 3.34
C ASP A 206 20.26 -6.54 1.94
N GLY A 207 19.15 -7.28 1.89
CA GLY A 207 18.55 -7.70 0.63
C GLY A 207 18.93 -9.11 0.18
N ASN A 208 18.18 -9.62 -0.80
CA ASN A 208 18.32 -10.98 -1.34
C ASN A 208 18.80 -11.04 -2.80
N ILE A 209 18.94 -9.92 -3.47
CA ILE A 209 19.34 -9.85 -4.88
C ILE A 209 20.75 -9.28 -5.01
N SER A 210 21.60 -9.91 -5.80
CA SER A 210 22.98 -9.45 -6.07
C SER A 210 23.01 -8.60 -7.33
N ASN A 211 23.50 -7.36 -7.25
CA ASN A 211 23.77 -6.54 -8.41
C ASN A 211 25.20 -6.78 -8.90
N LEU A 212 25.35 -7.46 -10.04
CA LEU A 212 26.64 -7.86 -10.59
C LEU A 212 27.45 -6.66 -11.13
N THR A 213 26.82 -5.53 -11.38
CA THR A 213 27.48 -4.31 -11.85
C THR A 213 28.13 -3.54 -10.71
N THR A 214 27.44 -3.43 -9.57
CA THR A 214 27.93 -2.67 -8.41
C THR A 214 28.62 -3.53 -7.36
N GLY A 215 28.43 -4.85 -7.39
CA GLY A 215 28.92 -5.80 -6.38
C GLY A 215 28.10 -5.81 -5.08
N ASN A 216 27.07 -4.98 -4.96
CA ASN A 216 26.24 -4.87 -3.76
C ASN A 216 25.03 -5.81 -3.81
N LYS A 217 24.47 -6.12 -2.64
CA LYS A 217 23.11 -6.64 -2.53
C LYS A 217 22.11 -5.49 -2.60
N VAL A 218 20.93 -5.78 -3.10
CA VAL A 218 19.79 -4.87 -3.20
C VAL A 218 18.50 -5.59 -2.83
N ASN A 219 17.39 -4.90 -2.81
CA ASN A 219 16.10 -5.36 -2.33
C ASN A 219 16.05 -5.44 -0.80
N GLY A 220 16.85 -4.62 -0.15
CA GLY A 220 16.93 -4.46 1.29
C GLY A 220 16.25 -3.20 1.78
N PHE A 221 16.34 -2.98 3.09
CA PHE A 221 15.78 -1.80 3.73
C PHE A 221 16.52 -1.41 5.01
N LYS A 222 16.36 -0.14 5.40
CA LYS A 222 16.78 0.37 6.70
C LYS A 222 15.74 1.34 7.21
N HIS A 223 15.01 0.95 8.26
CA HIS A 223 13.94 1.72 8.85
C HIS A 223 14.20 1.99 10.33
N TYR A 224 13.78 3.13 10.82
CA TYR A 224 13.75 3.44 12.23
C TYR A 224 12.75 4.56 12.52
N GLY A 225 12.26 4.57 13.73
CA GLY A 225 11.24 5.53 14.12
C GLY A 225 10.90 5.48 15.59
N VAL A 226 10.03 6.39 15.98
CA VAL A 226 9.49 6.52 17.32
C VAL A 226 8.02 6.89 17.24
N ARG A 227 7.23 6.36 18.17
CA ARG A 227 5.82 6.72 18.42
C ARG A 227 5.64 7.00 19.89
N GLY A 228 4.85 8.02 20.20
CA GLY A 228 4.44 8.35 21.55
C GLY A 228 2.94 8.56 21.63
N VAL A 229 2.34 8.11 22.71
CA VAL A 229 0.93 8.33 23.05
C VAL A 229 0.87 8.86 24.48
N ILE A 230 0.07 9.90 24.69
CA ILE A 230 -0.24 10.45 26.01
C ILE A 230 -1.76 10.50 26.12
N GLU A 231 -2.30 9.91 27.17
CA GLU A 231 -3.70 10.00 27.54
C GLU A 231 -3.83 10.78 28.85
N ALA A 232 -4.78 11.69 28.88
CA ALA A 232 -5.07 12.53 30.04
C ALA A 232 -6.58 12.55 30.28
N ASP A 233 -6.99 12.14 31.48
CA ASP A 233 -8.37 12.22 31.93
C ASP A 233 -8.56 13.53 32.69
N LEU A 234 -9.40 14.42 32.16
CA LEU A 234 -9.72 15.73 32.74
C LEU A 234 -11.07 15.64 33.46
N GLY A 235 -11.02 15.17 34.69
CA GLY A 235 -12.21 14.78 35.45
C GLY A 235 -12.81 13.49 34.93
N GLU A 236 -14.11 13.26 35.20
CA GLU A 236 -14.78 12.00 34.85
C GLU A 236 -15.35 11.98 33.42
N THR A 237 -15.38 13.13 32.75
CA THR A 237 -16.15 13.31 31.50
C THR A 237 -15.32 13.64 30.27
N VAL A 238 -14.03 13.92 30.42
CA VAL A 238 -13.19 14.32 29.28
C VAL A 238 -11.90 13.50 29.26
N GLN A 239 -11.69 12.75 28.18
CA GLN A 239 -10.43 12.09 27.89
C GLN A 239 -9.76 12.73 26.68
N LEU A 240 -8.51 13.10 26.84
CA LEU A 240 -7.66 13.62 25.76
C LEU A 240 -6.59 12.60 25.43
N THR A 241 -6.45 12.24 24.15
CA THR A 241 -5.38 11.39 23.63
C THR A 241 -4.55 12.16 22.62
N PHE A 242 -3.26 12.33 22.92
CA PHE A 242 -2.27 12.91 22.01
C PHE A 242 -1.40 11.81 21.45
N ARG A 243 -1.25 11.75 20.14
CA ARG A 243 -0.39 10.80 19.45
C ARG A 243 0.61 11.55 18.58
N GLY A 244 1.86 11.10 18.62
CA GLY A 244 2.92 11.59 17.77
C GLY A 244 3.74 10.43 17.21
N ASP A 245 4.08 10.50 15.92
CA ASP A 245 4.95 9.53 15.29
C ASP A 245 5.97 10.20 14.37
N TRP A 246 7.15 9.61 14.29
CA TRP A 246 8.17 9.96 13.34
C TRP A 246 8.89 8.72 12.84
N ARG A 247 9.11 8.64 11.52
CA ARG A 247 9.76 7.50 10.87
C ARG A 247 10.68 7.97 9.76
N LYS A 248 11.81 7.28 9.61
CA LYS A 248 12.67 7.37 8.43
C LYS A 248 12.90 5.98 7.87
N ALA A 249 12.75 5.84 6.55
CA ALA A 249 12.98 4.62 5.81
C ALA A 249 13.90 4.89 4.62
N LYS A 250 14.77 3.94 4.34
CA LYS A 250 15.56 3.87 3.13
C LYS A 250 15.48 2.45 2.60
N ASP A 251 14.91 2.31 1.42
CA ASP A 251 14.75 1.06 0.71
C ASP A 251 15.57 1.10 -0.58
N ASP A 252 16.33 0.09 -0.87
CA ASP A 252 16.81 -0.21 -2.21
C ASP A 252 15.94 -1.30 -2.88
N CYS A 253 14.75 -1.46 -2.36
CA CYS A 253 13.63 -2.18 -2.93
C CYS A 253 12.95 -1.27 -3.99
N CYS A 254 12.41 -1.78 -5.08
CA CYS A 254 12.38 -3.20 -5.36
C CYS A 254 13.13 -3.43 -6.68
N ALA A 255 14.19 -4.16 -6.61
CA ALA A 255 14.97 -4.49 -7.79
C ALA A 255 14.08 -5.25 -8.79
N GLU A 256 14.00 -4.74 -10.01
CA GLU A 256 13.28 -5.39 -11.10
C GLU A 256 14.25 -6.30 -11.86
N ILE A 257 14.03 -7.59 -11.81
CA ILE A 257 14.83 -8.62 -12.48
C ILE A 257 14.30 -8.78 -13.89
N ILE A 258 15.18 -8.78 -14.88
CA ILE A 258 14.79 -9.05 -16.26
C ILE A 258 14.58 -10.57 -16.42
N GLY A 259 13.32 -10.96 -16.61
CA GLY A 259 12.93 -12.30 -17.03
C GLY A 259 12.89 -12.37 -18.55
N THR A 260 13.47 -13.42 -19.15
CA THR A 260 13.43 -13.63 -20.59
C THR A 260 12.58 -14.84 -20.95
N THR A 261 11.84 -14.69 -22.03
CA THR A 261 11.35 -15.87 -22.74
C THR A 261 12.48 -16.45 -23.59
N PRO A 262 12.53 -17.74 -23.88
CA PRO A 262 13.54 -18.37 -24.71
C PRO A 262 13.71 -17.72 -26.11
N SER A 263 12.69 -17.00 -26.57
CA SER A 263 12.67 -16.30 -27.86
C SER A 263 13.32 -14.90 -27.82
N ASN A 264 13.71 -14.39 -26.63
CA ASN A 264 14.26 -13.03 -26.51
C ASN A 264 15.78 -13.03 -26.29
N ALA A 265 16.54 -13.34 -27.34
CA ALA A 265 17.99 -13.40 -27.29
C ALA A 265 18.65 -12.06 -26.94
N ALA A 266 18.05 -10.93 -27.34
CA ALA A 266 18.58 -9.61 -27.04
C ALA A 266 18.50 -9.29 -25.53
N ALA A 267 17.37 -9.59 -24.90
CA ALA A 267 17.21 -9.42 -23.44
C ALA A 267 18.13 -10.35 -22.68
N LEU A 268 18.31 -11.60 -23.13
CA LEU A 268 19.24 -12.56 -22.56
C LEU A 268 20.68 -12.06 -22.62
N ALA A 269 21.12 -11.52 -23.75
CA ALA A 269 22.45 -10.97 -23.92
C ALA A 269 22.71 -9.76 -23.00
N LEU A 270 21.69 -8.91 -22.78
CA LEU A 270 21.79 -7.75 -21.90
C LEU A 270 21.78 -8.12 -20.42
N SER A 271 20.96 -9.09 -20.02
CA SER A 271 20.78 -9.47 -18.63
C SER A 271 21.77 -10.53 -18.14
N GLY A 272 22.44 -11.22 -19.05
CA GLY A 272 23.28 -12.39 -18.78
C GLY A 272 22.47 -13.68 -18.68
N THR A 273 23.04 -14.71 -18.06
CA THR A 273 22.39 -16.01 -17.94
C THR A 273 21.27 -15.93 -16.92
N LEU A 274 20.03 -16.08 -17.38
CA LEU A 274 18.85 -16.23 -16.55
C LEU A 274 18.39 -17.68 -16.62
N ILE A 275 17.96 -18.22 -15.48
CA ILE A 275 17.37 -19.56 -15.41
C ILE A 275 15.87 -19.39 -15.61
N SER A 276 15.21 -18.86 -14.60
CA SER A 276 13.80 -18.45 -14.59
C SER A 276 13.69 -17.09 -13.94
N GLY A 277 12.73 -16.26 -14.33
CA GLY A 277 12.60 -14.92 -13.80
C GLY A 277 12.43 -14.88 -12.28
N ASP A 278 11.61 -15.78 -11.72
CA ASP A 278 11.33 -15.89 -10.29
C ASP A 278 12.42 -16.63 -9.51
N GLU A 279 13.22 -17.47 -10.14
CA GLU A 279 14.38 -18.15 -9.53
C GLU A 279 15.63 -17.27 -9.49
N THR A 280 15.68 -16.21 -10.29
CA THR A 280 16.85 -15.37 -10.41
C THR A 280 16.98 -14.43 -9.21
N ARG A 281 18.20 -14.38 -8.63
CA ARG A 281 18.59 -13.46 -7.54
C ARG A 281 19.74 -12.56 -7.94
N ARG A 282 19.80 -12.17 -9.22
CA ARG A 282 20.87 -11.38 -9.80
C ARG A 282 20.30 -10.34 -10.78
N ILE A 283 20.88 -9.14 -10.74
CA ILE A 283 20.63 -8.07 -11.70
C ILE A 283 21.96 -7.51 -12.23
N LYS A 284 21.90 -6.79 -13.36
CA LYS A 284 22.99 -6.00 -13.91
C LYS A 284 22.48 -4.59 -14.18
N GLN A 285 22.52 -3.74 -13.16
CA GLN A 285 22.03 -2.38 -13.26
C GLN A 285 23.09 -1.41 -12.75
N ASN A 286 23.29 -0.31 -13.45
CA ASN A 286 24.29 0.70 -13.07
C ASN A 286 23.71 1.74 -12.10
N LEU A 287 22.39 1.89 -12.02
CA LEU A 287 21.70 2.72 -11.04
C LEU A 287 20.92 1.82 -10.07
N VAL A 288 21.18 1.97 -8.79
CA VAL A 288 20.40 1.28 -7.76
C VAL A 288 19.08 2.01 -7.57
N THR A 289 17.97 1.31 -7.83
CA THR A 289 16.64 1.78 -7.47
C THR A 289 16.55 1.94 -5.97
N ALA A 290 16.11 3.10 -5.50
CA ALA A 290 15.99 3.39 -4.08
C ALA A 290 14.81 4.32 -3.79
N THR A 291 14.26 4.16 -2.58
CA THR A 291 13.27 5.10 -2.04
C THR A 291 13.74 5.55 -0.66
N GLU A 292 13.80 6.85 -0.43
CA GLU A 292 14.04 7.42 0.89
C GLU A 292 12.78 8.12 1.37
N GLU A 293 12.29 7.75 2.56
CA GLU A 293 11.07 8.28 3.12
C GLU A 293 11.31 8.89 4.50
N LYS A 294 10.59 9.95 4.76
CA LYS A 294 10.45 10.53 6.09
C LYS A 294 8.98 10.85 6.31
N SER A 295 8.38 10.26 7.33
CA SER A 295 7.01 10.53 7.73
C SER A 295 6.97 11.00 9.17
N TRP A 296 6.00 11.86 9.48
CA TRP A 296 5.69 12.29 10.82
C TRP A 296 4.21 12.64 10.93
N GLY A 297 3.66 12.50 12.10
CA GLY A 297 2.27 12.79 12.37
C GLY A 297 2.07 13.27 13.80
N LEU A 298 1.11 14.18 13.97
CA LEU A 298 0.57 14.57 15.25
C LEU A 298 -0.94 14.49 15.17
N SER A 299 -1.58 13.90 16.18
CA SER A 299 -3.02 13.89 16.32
C SER A 299 -3.44 14.12 17.76
N MET A 300 -4.59 14.74 17.91
CA MET A 300 -5.29 14.92 19.18
C MET A 300 -6.71 14.41 19.01
N GLN A 301 -7.10 13.51 19.89
CA GLN A 301 -8.48 13.06 20.06
C GLN A 301 -8.99 13.57 21.40
N ALA A 302 -10.18 14.10 21.40
CA ALA A 302 -10.93 14.45 22.60
C ALA A 302 -12.24 13.68 22.60
N ASP A 303 -12.46 12.88 23.63
CA ASP A 303 -13.71 12.20 23.89
C ASP A 303 -14.34 12.85 25.09
N ILE A 304 -15.55 13.41 24.91
CA ILE A 304 -16.27 14.21 25.89
C ILE A 304 -17.64 13.57 26.14
N GLU A 305 -17.86 13.15 27.36
CA GLU A 305 -19.15 12.62 27.79
C GLU A 305 -20.15 13.75 28.01
N LEU A 306 -21.23 13.73 27.25
CA LEU A 306 -22.33 14.66 27.31
C LEU A 306 -23.59 13.95 27.82
N GLY A 307 -23.66 13.68 29.11
CA GLY A 307 -24.65 12.78 29.71
C GLY A 307 -24.41 11.34 29.20
N SER A 308 -25.37 10.77 28.48
CA SER A 308 -25.24 9.42 27.91
C SER A 308 -24.63 9.39 26.52
N HIS A 309 -24.23 10.53 25.97
CA HIS A 309 -23.67 10.64 24.63
C HIS A 309 -22.19 10.96 24.68
N THR A 310 -21.44 10.49 23.69
CA THR A 310 -20.02 10.81 23.55
C THR A 310 -19.78 11.72 22.35
N LEU A 311 -19.20 12.88 22.57
CA LEU A 311 -18.68 13.76 21.53
C LEU A 311 -17.20 13.46 21.31
N THR A 312 -16.85 12.96 20.12
CA THR A 312 -15.46 12.72 19.73
C THR A 312 -15.00 13.76 18.74
N SER A 313 -13.84 14.37 18.98
CA SER A 313 -13.16 15.26 18.04
C SER A 313 -11.76 14.76 17.76
N ILE A 314 -11.40 14.52 16.48
CA ILE A 314 -10.07 14.07 16.05
C ILE A 314 -9.49 15.11 15.10
N THR A 315 -8.40 15.75 15.52
CA THR A 315 -7.59 16.67 14.69
C THR A 315 -6.25 16.04 14.40
N SER A 316 -5.81 16.00 13.13
CA SER A 316 -4.49 15.47 12.80
C SER A 316 -3.79 16.32 11.75
N TYR A 317 -2.48 16.46 11.89
CA TYR A 317 -1.59 17.04 10.91
C TYR A 317 -0.40 16.10 10.66
N ARG A 318 -0.24 15.70 9.40
CA ARG A 318 0.79 14.73 8.98
C ARG A 318 1.62 15.28 7.85
N GLY A 319 2.88 14.89 7.81
CA GLY A 319 3.81 15.15 6.71
C GLY A 319 4.48 13.87 6.23
N TRP A 320 4.70 13.80 4.92
CA TRP A 320 5.38 12.70 4.26
C TRP A 320 6.25 13.23 3.12
N ASP A 321 7.54 12.97 3.24
CA ASP A 321 8.55 13.28 2.22
C ASP A 321 9.07 11.98 1.64
N ASN A 322 9.16 11.90 0.32
CA ASN A 322 9.62 10.73 -0.40
C ASN A 322 10.59 11.15 -1.50
N LEU A 323 11.72 10.46 -1.61
CA LEU A 323 12.64 10.57 -2.73
C LEU A 323 12.68 9.22 -3.46
N GLU A 324 12.18 9.20 -4.68
CA GLU A 324 12.30 8.07 -5.60
C GLU A 324 13.55 8.22 -6.48
N ILE A 325 14.38 7.19 -6.53
CA ILE A 325 15.45 7.00 -7.52
C ILE A 325 15.14 5.70 -8.25
N ARG A 326 15.07 5.72 -9.57
CA ARG A 326 14.69 4.56 -10.35
C ARG A 326 15.58 4.37 -11.56
N ASP A 327 16.09 3.15 -11.70
CA ASP A 327 16.59 2.64 -12.97
C ASP A 327 15.39 2.32 -13.88
N GLY A 328 15.23 3.06 -14.95
CA GLY A 328 14.07 2.92 -15.85
C GLY A 328 14.38 2.08 -17.08
N ASP A 329 15.59 1.54 -17.20
CA ASP A 329 16.08 0.76 -18.35
C ASP A 329 16.61 -0.61 -17.97
N TRP A 330 16.99 -0.83 -16.70
CA TRP A 330 17.43 -2.11 -16.11
C TRP A 330 18.70 -2.70 -16.74
N ILE A 331 19.59 -1.88 -17.30
CA ILE A 331 20.84 -2.29 -17.95
C ILE A 331 22.06 -1.74 -17.23
N ASP A 332 23.23 -2.32 -17.50
CA ASP A 332 24.49 -2.03 -16.80
C ASP A 332 25.28 -0.85 -17.37
N ARG A 333 25.00 -0.47 -18.60
CA ARG A 333 25.71 0.59 -19.35
C ARG A 333 24.93 1.03 -20.59
N PRO A 334 25.25 2.16 -21.19
CA PRO A 334 24.62 2.54 -22.45
C PRO A 334 25.08 1.63 -23.60
N TYR A 335 24.13 1.28 -24.46
CA TYR A 335 24.35 0.55 -25.69
C TYR A 335 23.92 1.40 -26.89
N ILE A 336 24.58 1.17 -28.05
CA ILE A 336 24.23 1.88 -29.28
C ILE A 336 22.78 1.54 -29.67
N GLY A 337 21.96 2.58 -29.82
CA GLY A 337 20.53 2.44 -30.15
C GLY A 337 19.62 1.96 -28.99
N LEU A 338 20.15 1.84 -27.78
CA LEU A 338 19.37 1.56 -26.58
C LEU A 338 19.67 2.63 -25.53
N ASN A 339 18.63 3.32 -25.06
CA ASN A 339 18.79 4.42 -24.11
C ASN A 339 18.75 3.93 -22.68
N GLN A 340 19.50 4.59 -21.79
CA GLN A 340 19.30 4.45 -20.35
C GLN A 340 18.35 5.53 -19.83
N LEU A 341 17.58 5.17 -18.83
CA LEU A 341 16.59 6.05 -18.19
C LEU A 341 16.87 6.13 -16.68
N HIS A 342 17.39 7.26 -16.26
CA HIS A 342 17.67 7.53 -14.85
C HIS A 342 16.66 8.52 -14.30
N ASP A 343 15.76 8.04 -13.43
CA ASP A 343 14.68 8.83 -12.84
C ASP A 343 15.04 9.25 -11.42
N ARG A 344 14.67 10.48 -11.05
CA ARG A 344 14.75 11.01 -9.71
C ARG A 344 13.52 11.88 -9.41
N GLY A 345 12.79 11.59 -8.34
CA GLY A 345 11.51 12.21 -8.07
C GLY A 345 11.25 12.52 -6.60
N PRO A 346 11.82 13.62 -6.02
CA PRO A 346 11.40 14.06 -4.68
C PRO A 346 9.93 14.49 -4.70
N GLN A 347 9.21 14.10 -3.65
CA GLN A 347 7.82 14.44 -3.40
C GLN A 347 7.64 14.83 -1.93
N THR A 348 6.79 15.80 -1.67
CA THR A 348 6.33 16.17 -0.34
C THR A 348 4.81 16.11 -0.28
N SER A 349 4.27 15.71 0.87
CA SER A 349 2.83 15.72 1.12
C SER A 349 2.56 16.22 2.53
N LYS A 350 1.52 17.04 2.70
CA LYS A 350 1.06 17.51 4.02
C LYS A 350 -0.46 17.40 4.07
N THR A 351 -0.96 16.81 5.13
CA THR A 351 -2.40 16.55 5.28
C THR A 351 -2.89 17.04 6.62
N LEU A 352 -3.91 17.87 6.60
CA LEU A 352 -4.71 18.27 7.77
C LEU A 352 -6.05 17.55 7.70
N THR A 353 -6.47 16.91 8.80
CA THR A 353 -7.79 16.31 8.94
C THR A 353 -8.47 16.78 10.22
N GLN A 354 -9.79 16.92 10.17
CA GLN A 354 -10.65 17.18 11.31
C GLN A 354 -11.91 16.33 11.17
N GLU A 355 -12.20 15.53 12.18
CA GLU A 355 -13.49 14.83 12.34
C GLU A 355 -14.11 15.25 13.66
N VAL A 356 -15.40 15.54 13.64
CA VAL A 356 -16.20 15.74 14.85
C VAL A 356 -17.43 14.89 14.70
N ARG A 357 -17.73 14.07 15.73
CA ARG A 357 -18.90 13.19 15.75
C ARG A 357 -19.50 13.09 17.14
N ILE A 358 -20.79 12.85 17.18
CA ILE A 358 -21.52 12.50 18.38
C ILE A 358 -22.09 11.10 18.23
N SER A 359 -21.95 10.29 19.26
CA SER A 359 -22.46 8.92 19.35
C SER A 359 -23.48 8.82 20.48
N SER A 360 -24.59 8.14 20.22
CA SER A 360 -25.55 7.78 21.25
C SER A 360 -25.02 6.61 22.11
N PRO A 361 -25.59 6.35 23.28
CA PRO A 361 -25.35 5.09 23.98
C PRO A 361 -25.82 3.89 23.15
N THR A 362 -25.31 2.71 23.46
CA THR A 362 -25.71 1.41 22.90
C THR A 362 -26.88 0.82 23.70
N GLY A 363 -27.56 -0.22 23.16
CA GLY A 363 -28.68 -0.90 23.83
C GLY A 363 -29.97 -0.11 23.83
N GLN A 364 -30.10 0.96 23.04
CA GLN A 364 -31.30 1.76 22.89
C GLN A 364 -32.07 1.37 21.63
N PHE A 365 -33.38 1.70 21.57
CA PHE A 365 -34.18 1.54 20.34
C PHE A 365 -33.53 2.25 19.14
N LEU A 366 -33.01 3.44 19.34
CA LEU A 366 -32.30 4.23 18.34
C LEU A 366 -30.86 4.48 18.81
N GLU A 367 -29.92 3.91 18.10
CA GLU A 367 -28.51 4.22 18.23
C GLU A 367 -28.03 4.99 17.02
N TYR A 368 -27.12 5.94 17.20
CA TYR A 368 -26.60 6.70 16.07
C TYR A 368 -25.19 7.22 16.27
N VAL A 369 -24.54 7.47 15.16
CA VAL A 369 -23.31 8.26 15.02
C VAL A 369 -23.56 9.30 13.96
N ILE A 370 -23.40 10.58 14.28
CA ILE A 370 -23.56 11.71 13.36
C ILE A 370 -22.30 12.57 13.43
N GLY A 371 -21.77 13.00 12.28
CA GLY A 371 -20.55 13.79 12.29
C GLY A 371 -20.29 14.59 11.03
N GLY A 372 -19.25 15.41 11.14
CA GLY A 372 -18.65 16.18 10.07
C GLY A 372 -17.17 15.85 9.89
N TYR A 373 -16.71 15.92 8.65
CA TYR A 373 -15.32 15.66 8.29
C TYR A 373 -14.79 16.73 7.36
N TYR A 374 -13.56 17.14 7.61
CA TYR A 374 -12.78 18.01 6.74
C TYR A 374 -11.38 17.44 6.54
N SER A 375 -10.88 17.49 5.29
CA SER A 375 -9.47 17.27 5.03
C SER A 375 -8.93 18.17 3.94
N LYS A 376 -7.64 18.50 4.08
CA LYS A 376 -6.85 19.19 3.08
C LYS A 376 -5.50 18.48 2.94
N ALA A 377 -5.25 17.93 1.76
CA ALA A 377 -4.00 17.27 1.41
C ALA A 377 -3.30 18.04 0.29
N ASP A 378 -2.15 18.60 0.59
CA ASP A 378 -1.27 19.28 -0.36
C ASP A 378 -0.11 18.34 -0.72
N SER A 379 0.18 18.18 -2.02
CA SER A 379 1.32 17.38 -2.48
C SER A 379 2.01 18.05 -3.64
N ASP A 380 3.32 18.10 -3.56
CA ASP A 380 4.19 18.64 -4.60
C ASP A 380 5.28 17.63 -4.97
N ARG A 381 5.60 17.56 -6.25
CA ARG A 381 6.64 16.67 -6.77
C ARG A 381 7.46 17.37 -7.84
N VAL A 382 8.76 17.15 -7.78
CA VAL A 382 9.70 17.45 -8.87
C VAL A 382 10.22 16.11 -9.38
N PHE A 383 10.01 15.82 -10.66
CA PHE A 383 10.47 14.59 -11.28
C PHE A 383 11.42 14.91 -12.43
N SER A 384 12.62 14.36 -12.38
CA SER A 384 13.62 14.48 -13.44
C SER A 384 13.89 13.11 -14.06
N ARG A 385 14.02 13.10 -15.37
CA ARG A 385 14.45 11.95 -16.17
C ARG A 385 15.64 12.33 -17.02
N ALA A 386 16.78 11.71 -16.76
CA ALA A 386 17.94 11.78 -17.62
C ALA A 386 17.93 10.59 -18.58
N VAL A 387 18.05 10.84 -19.88
CA VAL A 387 18.12 9.81 -20.91
C VAL A 387 19.54 9.77 -21.46
N VAL A 388 20.30 8.74 -21.12
CA VAL A 388 21.62 8.53 -21.71
C VAL A 388 21.42 7.86 -23.06
N THR A 389 21.76 8.58 -24.14
CA THR A 389 21.68 8.07 -25.50
C THR A 389 23.08 7.82 -26.04
N CYS A 390 23.23 6.79 -26.84
CA CYS A 390 24.47 6.43 -27.46
C CYS A 390 24.28 6.25 -28.97
N SER A 391 25.03 6.99 -29.77
CA SER A 391 25.03 6.88 -31.21
C SER A 391 26.46 6.53 -31.74
N ALA A 392 26.53 5.63 -32.72
CA ALA A 392 27.80 5.32 -33.39
C ALA A 392 28.24 6.48 -34.26
N SER A 393 29.54 6.79 -34.25
CA SER A 393 30.13 7.82 -35.09
C SER A 393 30.56 7.28 -36.46
N THR A 394 30.79 5.98 -36.58
CA THR A 394 31.17 5.30 -37.83
C THR A 394 30.57 3.89 -37.87
N LEU A 395 30.13 3.47 -39.03
CA LEU A 395 29.52 2.15 -39.27
C LEU A 395 30.55 1.08 -39.59
N PRO A 396 30.82 0.15 -38.66
CA PRO A 396 30.85 -1.26 -39.01
C PRO A 396 29.59 -1.94 -38.48
N ALA A 397 29.37 -3.20 -38.81
CA ALA A 397 28.17 -3.97 -38.48
C ALA A 397 27.82 -3.93 -36.98
N VAL A 398 27.15 -2.88 -36.57
CA VAL A 398 26.70 -2.64 -35.21
C VAL A 398 25.34 -3.30 -35.06
N VAL A 399 25.19 -4.21 -34.09
CA VAL A 399 23.87 -4.73 -33.70
C VAL A 399 23.26 -3.75 -32.69
N PRO A 400 22.23 -2.98 -33.07
CA PRO A 400 21.56 -2.05 -32.15
C PRO A 400 21.09 -2.77 -30.86
N GLY A 401 21.37 -2.16 -29.72
CA GLY A 401 21.00 -2.70 -28.43
C GLY A 401 21.93 -3.79 -27.87
N LEU A 402 22.91 -4.28 -28.62
CA LEU A 402 23.89 -5.28 -28.18
C LEU A 402 25.34 -4.81 -28.19
N THR A 403 25.61 -3.70 -28.86
CA THR A 403 26.97 -3.14 -28.92
C THR A 403 27.11 -2.07 -27.84
N PRO A 404 27.98 -2.25 -26.81
CA PRO A 404 28.23 -1.24 -25.79
C PRO A 404 28.76 0.05 -26.39
N CYS A 405 28.43 1.18 -25.81
CA CYS A 405 29.07 2.46 -26.13
C CYS A 405 30.55 2.40 -25.84
N SER A 406 31.35 2.86 -26.78
CA SER A 406 32.79 2.99 -26.60
C SER A 406 33.13 4.38 -26.07
N THR A 407 33.97 4.43 -25.04
CA THR A 407 34.55 5.67 -24.53
C THR A 407 35.74 6.13 -25.37
N ALA A 408 36.17 5.33 -26.38
CA ALA A 408 37.23 5.72 -27.29
C ALA A 408 36.80 6.91 -28.17
N PRO A 409 37.63 7.95 -28.33
CA PRO A 409 37.31 9.11 -29.15
C PRO A 409 36.93 8.73 -30.58
N GLY A 410 35.84 9.29 -31.09
CA GLY A 410 35.41 9.09 -32.46
C GLY A 410 34.64 7.79 -32.76
N VAL A 411 34.48 6.90 -31.79
CA VAL A 411 33.75 5.61 -31.97
C VAL A 411 32.27 5.75 -31.68
N SER A 412 31.90 6.40 -30.59
CA SER A 412 30.51 6.70 -30.25
C SER A 412 30.37 8.04 -29.54
N THR A 413 29.18 8.61 -29.64
CA THR A 413 28.81 9.84 -28.95
C THR A 413 27.75 9.52 -27.91
N ILE A 414 27.98 9.94 -26.66
CA ILE A 414 27.02 9.85 -25.54
C ILE A 414 26.47 11.24 -25.28
N THR A 415 25.14 11.36 -25.24
CA THR A 415 24.46 12.57 -24.81
C THR A 415 23.46 12.24 -23.69
N THR A 416 23.18 13.20 -22.81
CA THR A 416 22.31 13.00 -21.65
C THR A 416 21.29 14.13 -21.59
N PRO A 417 20.32 14.19 -22.51
CA PRO A 417 19.21 15.11 -22.38
C PRO A 417 18.40 14.80 -21.11
N THR A 418 17.96 15.86 -20.42
CA THR A 418 17.25 15.74 -19.15
C THR A 418 15.96 16.53 -19.19
N GLY A 419 14.86 15.87 -18.86
CA GLY A 419 13.56 16.50 -18.63
C GLY A 419 13.31 16.67 -17.13
N ILE A 420 12.72 17.81 -16.75
CA ILE A 420 12.32 18.11 -15.38
C ILE A 420 10.88 18.56 -15.38
N ALA A 421 10.01 17.88 -14.66
CA ALA A 421 8.62 18.26 -14.45
C ALA A 421 8.40 18.64 -12.98
N SER A 422 7.74 19.77 -12.74
CA SER A 422 7.26 20.19 -11.43
C SER A 422 5.74 20.19 -11.44
N PHE A 423 5.13 19.47 -10.52
CA PHE A 423 3.68 19.35 -10.47
C PHE A 423 3.18 19.18 -9.05
N GLY A 424 1.95 19.66 -8.82
CA GLY A 424 1.33 19.62 -7.50
C GLY A 424 -0.16 19.32 -7.57
N SER A 425 -0.69 18.85 -6.46
CA SER A 425 -2.12 18.62 -6.26
C SER A 425 -2.56 19.07 -4.88
N VAL A 426 -3.76 19.65 -4.82
CA VAL A 426 -4.45 20.00 -3.56
C VAL A 426 -5.82 19.35 -3.58
N PHE A 427 -6.01 18.38 -2.69
CA PHE A 427 -7.32 17.82 -2.40
C PHE A 427 -7.94 18.54 -1.22
N LYS A 428 -9.20 18.94 -1.34
CA LYS A 428 -10.04 19.40 -0.22
C LYS A 428 -11.31 18.57 -0.22
N ASN A 429 -11.61 17.99 0.93
CA ASN A 429 -12.81 17.19 1.15
C ASN A 429 -13.60 17.77 2.32
N MET A 430 -14.89 17.92 2.14
CA MET A 430 -15.85 18.27 3.20
C MET A 430 -16.99 17.28 3.15
N ALA A 431 -17.40 16.77 4.30
CA ALA A 431 -18.52 15.84 4.35
C ALA A 431 -19.32 15.97 5.65
N ALA A 432 -20.60 15.64 5.54
CA ALA A 432 -21.46 15.36 6.68
C ALA A 432 -21.97 13.93 6.55
N PHE A 433 -22.00 13.20 7.65
CA PHE A 433 -22.39 11.80 7.66
C PHE A 433 -23.21 11.45 8.89
N GLY A 434 -24.00 10.39 8.78
CA GLY A 434 -24.69 9.80 9.88
C GLY A 434 -25.03 8.34 9.59
N GLN A 435 -25.04 7.53 10.62
CA GLN A 435 -25.50 6.15 10.62
C GLN A 435 -26.37 5.96 11.84
N ALA A 436 -27.47 5.28 11.66
CA ALA A 436 -28.38 4.91 12.76
C ALA A 436 -28.69 3.42 12.71
N THR A 437 -28.81 2.83 13.88
CA THR A 437 -29.33 1.48 14.11
C THR A 437 -30.67 1.59 14.82
N LEU A 438 -31.69 0.94 14.27
CA LEU A 438 -33.01 0.80 14.85
C LEU A 438 -33.14 -0.64 15.38
N ASN A 439 -33.18 -0.78 16.68
CA ASN A 439 -33.33 -2.05 17.37
C ASN A 439 -34.84 -2.33 17.57
N PHE A 440 -35.47 -3.03 16.62
CA PHE A 440 -36.91 -3.34 16.68
C PHE A 440 -37.23 -4.42 17.72
N SER A 441 -36.28 -5.28 17.98
CA SER A 441 -36.28 -6.28 19.05
C SER A 441 -34.83 -6.63 19.40
N ASP A 442 -34.62 -7.44 20.41
CA ASP A 442 -33.29 -7.94 20.79
C ASP A 442 -32.59 -8.67 19.64
N SER A 443 -33.38 -9.29 18.75
CA SER A 443 -32.85 -10.09 17.62
C SER A 443 -32.95 -9.42 16.24
N PHE A 444 -33.71 -8.32 16.07
CA PHE A 444 -33.92 -7.71 14.76
C PHE A 444 -33.54 -6.24 14.72
N ARG A 445 -32.58 -5.91 13.85
CA ARG A 445 -32.02 -4.56 13.73
C ARG A 445 -32.00 -4.12 12.26
N PHE A 446 -32.27 -2.85 12.05
CA PHE A 446 -32.02 -2.16 10.77
C PHE A 446 -30.95 -1.11 10.94
N ILE A 447 -29.94 -1.14 10.09
CA ILE A 447 -28.86 -0.16 10.07
C ILE A 447 -28.97 0.66 8.79
N GLY A 448 -29.08 1.99 8.92
CA GLY A 448 -29.12 2.93 7.80
C GLY A 448 -28.09 4.02 7.95
N GLY A 449 -27.34 4.29 6.91
CA GLY A 449 -26.32 5.34 6.93
C GLY A 449 -26.26 6.14 5.63
N LEU A 450 -25.94 7.42 5.74
CA LEU A 450 -25.80 8.34 4.63
C LEU A 450 -24.65 9.30 4.86
N ARG A 451 -23.93 9.61 3.78
CA ARG A 451 -22.87 10.64 3.74
C ARG A 451 -23.01 11.48 2.50
N TYR A 452 -23.00 12.78 2.67
CA TYR A 452 -22.78 13.74 1.61
C TYR A 452 -21.31 14.18 1.62
N THR A 453 -20.68 14.11 0.46
CA THR A 453 -19.26 14.48 0.30
C THR A 453 -19.13 15.50 -0.84
N ASN A 454 -18.34 16.56 -0.59
CA ASN A 454 -17.92 17.53 -1.60
C ASN A 454 -16.39 17.52 -1.71
N ASP A 455 -15.91 17.19 -2.91
CA ASP A 455 -14.49 17.12 -3.25
C ASP A 455 -14.08 18.25 -4.18
N LYS A 456 -12.92 18.85 -3.90
CA LYS A 456 -12.26 19.80 -4.77
C LYS A 456 -10.81 19.38 -4.97
N LEU A 457 -10.43 19.21 -6.24
CA LEU A 457 -9.06 18.91 -6.66
C LEU A 457 -8.53 20.09 -7.47
N SER A 458 -7.39 20.61 -7.07
CA SER A 458 -6.62 21.60 -7.85
C SER A 458 -5.30 20.97 -8.25
N VAL A 459 -4.88 21.14 -9.50
CA VAL A 459 -3.60 20.63 -9.98
C VAL A 459 -2.83 21.71 -10.73
N ASN A 460 -1.51 21.62 -10.68
CA ASN A 460 -0.58 22.40 -11.47
C ASN A 460 0.48 21.49 -12.11
N HIS A 461 1.04 21.90 -13.21
CA HIS A 461 2.12 21.20 -13.90
C HIS A 461 2.95 22.19 -14.72
N SER A 462 4.26 22.00 -14.71
CA SER A 462 5.18 22.64 -15.63
C SER A 462 6.32 21.67 -15.97
N ARG A 463 6.90 21.79 -17.14
CA ARG A 463 8.00 20.95 -17.57
C ARG A 463 9.02 21.76 -18.38
N ALA A 464 10.29 21.44 -18.17
CA ALA A 464 11.43 21.93 -18.93
C ALA A 464 12.30 20.77 -19.39
N ALA A 465 13.09 20.93 -20.41
CA ALA A 465 14.11 20.00 -20.84
C ALA A 465 15.40 20.73 -21.20
N THR A 466 16.51 20.04 -21.02
CA THR A 466 17.86 20.53 -21.34
C THR A 466 18.63 19.45 -22.12
N GLY A 467 19.67 19.86 -22.84
CA GLY A 467 20.51 18.92 -23.56
C GLY A 467 19.89 18.35 -24.84
N LEU A 468 18.78 18.93 -25.31
CA LEU A 468 18.19 18.57 -26.61
C LEU A 468 19.05 19.17 -27.77
N THR A 469 19.37 18.34 -28.76
CA THR A 469 19.95 18.79 -30.02
C THR A 469 18.86 19.02 -31.06
N LEU A 470 19.09 19.90 -31.99
CA LEU A 470 18.21 20.10 -33.14
C LEU A 470 18.63 19.14 -34.26
N ASP A 471 17.67 18.61 -35.02
CA ASP A 471 17.93 17.88 -36.23
C ASP A 471 18.31 18.85 -37.38
N SER A 472 18.64 18.29 -38.52
CA SER A 472 19.01 19.09 -39.72
C SER A 472 17.89 20.00 -40.25
N ALA A 473 16.68 19.81 -39.77
CA ALA A 473 15.50 20.64 -40.07
C ALA A 473 15.15 21.62 -38.93
N GLY A 474 16.03 21.78 -37.91
CA GLY A 474 15.82 22.67 -36.79
C GLY A 474 14.77 22.17 -35.77
N ARG A 475 14.41 20.91 -35.84
CA ARG A 475 13.42 20.32 -34.91
C ARG A 475 14.13 19.74 -33.70
N PRO A 476 13.60 19.90 -32.49
CA PRO A 476 14.17 19.28 -31.32
C PRO A 476 14.26 17.76 -31.50
N ASN A 477 15.45 17.22 -31.37
CA ASN A 477 15.65 15.79 -31.44
C ASN A 477 15.10 15.14 -30.17
N SER A 478 13.95 14.47 -30.28
CA SER A 478 13.36 13.79 -29.16
C SER A 478 14.10 12.51 -28.86
N ALA A 479 14.82 12.45 -27.75
CA ALA A 479 15.22 11.15 -27.22
C ALA A 479 13.96 10.37 -26.80
N PRO A 480 13.85 9.07 -27.11
CA PRO A 480 12.76 8.24 -26.63
C PRO A 480 12.62 8.35 -25.10
N GLY A 481 11.40 8.61 -24.62
CA GLY A 481 11.14 8.81 -23.19
C GLY A 481 11.30 10.25 -22.68
N ILE A 482 11.95 11.15 -23.42
CA ILE A 482 11.82 12.60 -23.26
C ILE A 482 11.06 13.11 -24.46
N GLN A 483 9.77 13.32 -24.31
CA GLN A 483 9.11 14.22 -25.26
C GLN A 483 9.68 15.62 -25.02
N PRO A 484 10.08 16.36 -26.07
CA PRO A 484 10.66 17.65 -25.87
C PRO A 484 9.76 18.49 -24.99
N ALA A 485 10.32 19.04 -23.92
CA ALA A 485 9.66 20.11 -23.22
C ALA A 485 9.72 21.29 -24.19
N PHE A 486 8.59 21.78 -24.54
CA PHE A 486 8.50 22.91 -25.41
C PHE A 486 8.76 24.19 -24.62
N ASP A 487 9.75 24.90 -25.01
CA ASP A 487 9.74 26.33 -24.99
C ASP A 487 8.63 26.80 -26.01
N GLN A 488 7.72 27.67 -25.57
CA GLN A 488 6.67 28.21 -26.45
C GLN A 488 7.29 28.78 -27.73
N GLY A 489 8.47 29.40 -27.62
CA GLY A 489 9.23 29.90 -28.74
C GLY A 489 9.65 28.83 -29.77
N ALA A 490 10.02 27.64 -29.32
CA ALA A 490 10.35 26.52 -30.21
C ALA A 490 9.11 25.97 -30.94
N TYR A 491 7.94 26.01 -30.29
CA TYR A 491 6.68 25.64 -30.95
C TYR A 491 6.26 26.70 -31.96
N ASP A 492 6.34 27.96 -31.60
CA ASP A 492 5.99 29.05 -32.50
C ASP A 492 6.93 29.06 -33.71
N GLU A 493 8.22 28.75 -33.54
CA GLU A 493 9.18 28.54 -34.60
C GLU A 493 8.84 27.32 -35.48
N TYR A 494 8.42 26.21 -34.88
CA TYR A 494 7.97 25.02 -35.62
C TYR A 494 6.73 25.34 -36.44
N VAL A 495 5.73 26.05 -35.91
CA VAL A 495 4.53 26.49 -36.62
C VAL A 495 4.91 27.48 -37.70
N ARG A 496 5.84 28.39 -37.45
CA ARG A 496 6.39 29.33 -38.44
C ARG A 496 7.10 28.62 -39.60
N LEU A 497 7.89 27.61 -39.30
CA LEU A 497 8.59 26.82 -40.33
C LEU A 497 7.62 25.99 -41.17
N LEU A 498 6.57 25.40 -40.53
CA LEU A 498 5.48 24.75 -41.26
C LEU A 498 4.72 25.71 -42.17
N ALA A 499 4.52 26.96 -41.76
CA ALA A 499 3.86 27.99 -42.58
C ALA A 499 4.74 28.46 -43.75
N LEU A 500 6.06 28.43 -43.57
CA LEU A 500 7.02 28.83 -44.63
C LEU A 500 7.31 27.70 -45.63
N ASN A 501 7.09 26.46 -45.27
CA ASN A 501 7.26 25.32 -46.18
C ASN A 501 6.06 24.38 -46.12
N PRO A 502 4.99 24.69 -46.89
CA PRO A 502 3.81 23.85 -46.96
C PRO A 502 4.06 22.43 -47.48
N SER A 503 5.18 22.17 -48.14
CA SER A 503 5.57 20.83 -48.58
C SER A 503 6.06 19.94 -47.39
N LEU A 504 6.33 20.52 -46.22
CA LEU A 504 6.44 19.79 -44.96
C LEU A 504 5.03 19.46 -44.38
N ALA A 505 3.98 19.98 -44.92
CA ALA A 505 2.60 19.58 -44.67
C ALA A 505 2.26 18.25 -45.36
N ILE A 506 3.05 17.22 -45.16
CA ILE A 506 2.56 15.84 -45.18
C ILE A 506 1.35 15.83 -44.25
N PRO A 507 0.18 15.34 -44.70
CA PRO A 507 -0.97 15.25 -43.79
C PRO A 507 -0.51 14.58 -42.51
N LEU A 508 -0.42 15.35 -41.43
CA LEU A 508 0.01 14.87 -40.13
C LEU A 508 -0.94 13.73 -39.78
N THR A 509 -0.41 12.56 -39.59
CA THR A 509 -1.18 11.44 -39.11
C THR A 509 -1.77 11.83 -37.75
N ILE A 510 -2.83 11.17 -37.33
CA ILE A 510 -3.49 11.39 -36.00
C ILE A 510 -2.43 11.31 -34.89
N ASP A 511 -1.44 10.44 -35.04
CA ASP A 511 -0.31 10.27 -34.13
C ASP A 511 0.60 11.53 -34.10
N GLN A 512 0.86 12.17 -35.23
CA GLN A 512 1.66 13.41 -35.31
C GLN A 512 0.91 14.61 -34.74
N LEU A 513 -0.43 14.67 -34.91
CA LEU A 513 -1.28 15.68 -34.27
C LEU A 513 -1.37 15.49 -32.76
N GLN A 514 -1.43 14.25 -32.30
CA GLN A 514 -1.38 13.94 -30.87
C GLN A 514 -0.03 14.29 -30.27
N ARG A 515 1.09 14.03 -30.96
CA ARG A 515 2.41 14.47 -30.55
C ARG A 515 2.50 15.99 -30.45
N ALA A 516 2.04 16.72 -31.46
CA ALA A 516 2.03 18.17 -31.41
C ALA A 516 1.21 18.74 -30.27
N SER A 517 0.02 18.17 -30.01
CA SER A 517 -0.82 18.60 -28.89
C SER A 517 -0.24 18.22 -27.53
N SER A 518 0.42 17.07 -27.41
CA SER A 518 1.11 16.64 -26.18
C SER A 518 2.34 17.50 -25.89
N LEU A 519 3.08 17.89 -26.92
CA LEU A 519 4.20 18.82 -26.82
C LEU A 519 3.76 20.16 -26.25
N ARG A 520 2.66 20.72 -26.78
CA ARG A 520 2.07 21.97 -26.26
C ARG A 520 1.62 21.86 -24.81
N ALA A 521 1.01 20.72 -24.42
CA ALA A 521 0.58 20.51 -23.05
C ALA A 521 1.73 20.45 -22.05
N ASN A 522 2.93 20.01 -22.47
CA ASN A 522 4.10 19.87 -21.59
C ASN A 522 4.95 21.14 -21.54
N GLY A 523 4.86 22.07 -22.51
CA GLY A 523 5.68 23.28 -22.58
C GLY A 523 5.11 24.49 -21.86
N VAL A 524 3.80 24.52 -21.59
CA VAL A 524 3.12 25.68 -20.98
C VAL A 524 2.73 25.34 -19.54
N PRO A 525 3.06 26.20 -18.55
CA PRO A 525 2.57 26.02 -17.19
C PRO A 525 1.05 25.89 -17.14
N PHE A 526 0.58 24.81 -16.54
CA PHE A 526 -0.82 24.42 -16.55
C PHE A 526 -1.39 24.45 -15.13
N ARG A 527 -2.60 24.93 -14.98
CA ARG A 527 -3.37 24.87 -13.75
C ARG A 527 -4.83 24.56 -14.07
N THR A 528 -5.44 23.66 -13.31
CA THR A 528 -6.86 23.38 -13.43
C THR A 528 -7.46 22.98 -12.09
N LYS A 529 -8.79 22.99 -12.03
CA LYS A 529 -9.59 22.58 -10.89
C LYS A 529 -10.66 21.61 -11.34
N SER A 530 -10.98 20.65 -10.48
CA SER A 530 -12.08 19.73 -10.64
C SER A 530 -12.85 19.65 -9.32
N SER A 531 -14.16 19.54 -9.39
CA SER A 531 -14.99 19.31 -8.21
C SER A 531 -16.03 18.25 -8.50
N ALA A 532 -16.42 17.53 -7.46
CA ALA A 532 -17.51 16.57 -7.51
C ALA A 532 -18.19 16.49 -6.14
N SER A 533 -19.49 16.22 -6.17
CA SER A 533 -20.26 15.90 -4.96
C SER A 533 -20.90 14.54 -5.13
N ASN A 534 -21.01 13.80 -4.06
CA ASN A 534 -21.60 12.47 -4.09
C ASN A 534 -22.31 12.13 -2.77
N PHE A 535 -23.32 11.27 -2.88
CA PHE A 535 -23.92 10.58 -1.75
C PHE A 535 -23.40 9.15 -1.69
N SER A 536 -22.81 8.76 -0.56
CA SER A 536 -22.52 7.37 -0.18
C SER A 536 -23.52 6.95 0.88
N GLY A 537 -23.80 5.66 0.97
CA GLY A 537 -24.76 5.19 1.96
C GLY A 537 -24.68 3.70 2.17
N LYS A 538 -25.28 3.25 3.27
CA LYS A 538 -25.40 1.84 3.67
C LYS A 538 -26.82 1.60 4.17
N ALA A 539 -27.35 0.42 3.86
CA ALA A 539 -28.54 -0.13 4.49
C ALA A 539 -28.27 -1.60 4.79
N ALA A 540 -28.56 -2.05 5.99
CA ALA A 540 -28.40 -3.45 6.38
C ALA A 540 -29.57 -3.89 7.27
N LEU A 541 -29.93 -5.16 7.14
CA LEU A 541 -30.80 -5.88 8.05
C LEU A 541 -29.94 -6.92 8.75
N GLN A 542 -30.10 -6.98 10.05
CA GLN A 542 -29.42 -7.93 10.92
C GLN A 542 -30.47 -8.71 11.69
N TYR A 543 -30.28 -10.00 11.80
CA TYR A 543 -31.15 -10.89 12.55
C TYR A 543 -30.34 -11.91 13.34
N ASP A 544 -30.46 -11.89 14.65
CA ASP A 544 -29.88 -12.86 15.57
C ASP A 544 -30.77 -14.09 15.60
N LEU A 545 -30.34 -15.16 14.95
CA LEU A 545 -31.05 -16.44 14.90
C LEU A 545 -31.00 -17.17 16.24
N SER A 546 -29.93 -16.94 17.00
CA SER A 546 -29.74 -17.35 18.40
C SER A 546 -28.69 -16.39 19.00
N GLU A 547 -28.37 -16.55 20.29
CA GLU A 547 -27.29 -15.79 20.95
C GLU A 547 -25.94 -15.97 20.26
N ASP A 548 -25.72 -17.11 19.63
CA ASP A 548 -24.46 -17.49 18.98
C ASP A 548 -24.45 -17.34 17.43
N VAL A 549 -25.58 -16.98 16.83
CA VAL A 549 -25.72 -16.98 15.36
C VAL A 549 -26.41 -15.72 14.87
N MET A 550 -25.65 -14.88 14.18
CA MET A 550 -26.13 -13.65 13.56
C MET A 550 -26.09 -13.76 12.04
N ALA A 551 -27.21 -13.47 11.37
CA ALA A 551 -27.31 -13.34 9.91
C ALA A 551 -27.54 -11.88 9.52
N TYR A 552 -26.95 -11.47 8.39
CA TYR A 552 -27.18 -10.13 7.85
C TYR A 552 -27.24 -10.10 6.34
N VAL A 553 -27.94 -9.09 5.82
CA VAL A 553 -27.86 -8.67 4.42
C VAL A 553 -27.62 -7.17 4.36
N SER A 554 -26.78 -6.73 3.45
CA SER A 554 -26.45 -5.32 3.33
C SER A 554 -26.33 -4.84 1.90
N TYR A 555 -26.62 -3.58 1.71
CA TYR A 555 -26.32 -2.79 0.53
C TYR A 555 -25.41 -1.63 0.93
N ALA A 556 -24.34 -1.41 0.17
CA ALA A 556 -23.46 -0.27 0.37
C ALA A 556 -23.16 0.43 -0.97
N ARG A 557 -23.19 1.76 -0.94
CA ARG A 557 -22.77 2.61 -2.04
C ARG A 557 -21.49 3.35 -1.66
N GLY A 558 -20.41 3.08 -2.38
CA GLY A 558 -19.11 3.73 -2.23
C GLY A 558 -18.83 4.74 -3.34
N TYR A 559 -17.81 5.57 -3.08
CA TYR A 559 -17.42 6.64 -3.97
C TYR A 559 -15.90 6.88 -3.89
N LYS A 560 -15.29 7.12 -5.05
CA LYS A 560 -13.92 7.61 -5.17
C LYS A 560 -13.92 8.91 -5.96
N GLY A 561 -13.23 9.91 -5.45
CA GLY A 561 -13.22 11.26 -5.97
C GLY A 561 -12.70 11.40 -7.40
N PRO A 562 -12.83 12.60 -8.01
CA PRO A 562 -12.21 12.88 -9.28
C PRO A 562 -10.69 12.85 -9.14
N ALA A 563 -10.01 12.40 -10.18
CA ALA A 563 -8.57 12.40 -10.25
C ALA A 563 -8.07 13.18 -11.47
N TYR A 564 -6.78 13.41 -11.52
CA TYR A 564 -6.12 14.00 -12.67
C TYR A 564 -4.80 13.26 -12.93
N ASN A 565 -4.56 12.91 -14.18
CA ASN A 565 -3.36 12.19 -14.57
C ASN A 565 -2.21 13.19 -14.78
N ILE A 566 -1.56 13.58 -13.69
CA ILE A 566 -0.35 14.41 -13.71
C ILE A 566 0.86 13.58 -13.30
N PHE A 567 1.85 13.62 -14.15
CA PHE A 567 3.14 12.98 -13.93
C PHE A 567 4.19 13.73 -14.77
N PHE A 568 5.29 13.10 -15.10
CA PHE A 568 6.35 13.66 -15.93
C PHE A 568 5.85 14.23 -17.27
N ASN A 569 4.89 13.54 -17.93
CA ASN A 569 4.24 13.97 -19.16
C ASN A 569 2.75 14.24 -18.93
N LEU A 570 2.24 15.34 -19.50
CA LEU A 570 0.81 15.55 -19.71
C LEU A 570 0.43 15.07 -21.10
N MET A 571 -0.77 14.51 -21.20
CA MET A 571 -1.39 14.24 -22.49
C MET A 571 -2.10 15.49 -23.02
N GLY A 572 -2.02 15.73 -24.32
CA GLY A 572 -2.82 16.77 -24.97
C GLY A 572 -4.33 16.48 -24.88
N SER A 573 -5.13 17.54 -25.04
CA SER A 573 -6.59 17.47 -25.23
C SER A 573 -7.41 16.63 -24.23
N GLY A 574 -7.49 17.08 -22.96
CA GLY A 574 -8.55 16.63 -22.03
C GLY A 574 -8.45 15.21 -21.49
N ALA A 575 -7.53 14.38 -22.00
CA ALA A 575 -7.36 12.98 -21.58
C ALA A 575 -6.75 12.79 -20.19
N ASN A 576 -6.37 13.86 -19.49
CA ASN A 576 -5.77 13.80 -18.17
C ASN A 576 -6.78 13.83 -17.01
N ARG A 577 -8.02 14.28 -17.29
CA ARG A 577 -9.08 14.32 -16.27
C ARG A 577 -9.73 12.96 -16.13
N ILE A 578 -9.83 12.48 -14.90
CA ILE A 578 -10.43 11.21 -14.53
C ILE A 578 -11.74 11.50 -13.78
N ALA A 579 -12.83 10.93 -14.28
CA ALA A 579 -14.14 11.07 -13.65
C ALA A 579 -14.21 10.28 -12.34
N PRO A 580 -15.08 10.66 -11.41
CA PRO A 580 -15.34 9.89 -10.20
C PRO A 580 -15.76 8.44 -10.50
N GLU A 581 -15.33 7.54 -9.62
CA GLU A 581 -15.75 6.15 -9.59
C GLU A 581 -16.87 5.98 -8.55
N THR A 582 -17.84 5.15 -8.85
CA THR A 582 -18.87 4.74 -7.89
C THR A 582 -19.02 3.23 -7.88
N VAL A 583 -19.37 2.68 -6.71
CA VAL A 583 -19.63 1.26 -6.53
C VAL A 583 -20.95 1.04 -5.83
N ASN A 584 -21.70 0.03 -6.26
CA ASN A 584 -22.82 -0.55 -5.54
C ASN A 584 -22.44 -1.98 -5.16
N SER A 585 -22.54 -2.31 -3.88
CA SER A 585 -22.19 -3.61 -3.32
C SER A 585 -23.39 -4.20 -2.57
N TYR A 586 -23.56 -5.49 -2.72
CA TYR A 586 -24.54 -6.30 -2.01
C TYR A 586 -23.78 -7.41 -1.29
N GLU A 587 -24.11 -7.65 -0.03
CA GLU A 587 -23.44 -8.65 0.79
C GLU A 587 -24.46 -9.34 1.69
N GLY A 588 -24.32 -10.64 1.84
CA GLY A 588 -25.03 -11.43 2.85
C GLY A 588 -23.99 -12.23 3.63
N GLY A 589 -24.18 -12.31 4.93
CA GLY A 589 -23.25 -13.02 5.81
C GLY A 589 -23.90 -13.72 6.96
N LEU A 590 -23.15 -14.65 7.53
CA LEU A 590 -23.47 -15.40 8.72
C LEU A 590 -22.26 -15.31 9.66
N LYS A 591 -22.48 -14.92 10.89
CA LYS A 591 -21.48 -14.92 11.95
C LYS A 591 -21.93 -15.88 13.04
N THR A 592 -21.02 -16.76 13.43
CA THR A 592 -21.33 -17.78 14.43
C THR A 592 -20.27 -17.80 15.51
N SER A 593 -20.70 -18.00 16.74
CA SER A 593 -19.85 -18.20 17.91
C SER A 593 -20.34 -19.44 18.64
N PHE A 594 -19.44 -20.31 19.07
CA PHE A 594 -19.76 -21.51 19.85
C PHE A 594 -18.56 -21.86 20.73
N LEU A 595 -18.70 -22.84 21.62
CA LEU A 595 -17.71 -23.17 22.65
C LEU A 595 -17.40 -21.95 23.56
N ASP A 596 -18.44 -21.26 24.03
CA ASP A 596 -18.34 -20.07 24.87
C ASP A 596 -17.39 -18.99 24.28
N GLY A 597 -17.52 -18.74 22.97
CA GLY A 597 -16.67 -17.80 22.23
C GLY A 597 -15.31 -18.38 21.77
N GLY A 598 -14.96 -19.58 22.21
CA GLY A 598 -13.71 -20.25 21.80
C GLY A 598 -13.68 -20.69 20.33
N ALA A 599 -14.82 -20.65 19.61
CA ALA A 599 -14.87 -20.94 18.20
C ALA A 599 -15.75 -19.93 17.48
N THR A 600 -15.23 -19.34 16.39
CA THR A 600 -16.01 -18.48 15.49
C THR A 600 -15.85 -18.91 14.04
N VAL A 601 -16.95 -18.88 13.30
CA VAL A 601 -16.97 -19.11 11.85
C VAL A 601 -17.80 -18.03 11.21
N ASN A 602 -17.16 -17.18 10.42
CA ASN A 602 -17.79 -16.04 9.75
C ASN A 602 -17.76 -16.25 8.24
N LEU A 603 -18.92 -16.27 7.62
CA LEU A 603 -19.12 -16.46 6.17
C LEU A 603 -19.70 -15.19 5.57
N ALA A 604 -19.17 -14.75 4.43
CA ALA A 604 -19.74 -13.67 3.64
C ALA A 604 -19.80 -14.04 2.15
N VAL A 605 -20.89 -13.68 1.49
CA VAL A 605 -21.09 -13.76 0.04
C VAL A 605 -21.35 -12.36 -0.46
N PHE A 606 -20.61 -11.95 -1.50
CA PHE A 606 -20.68 -10.58 -1.98
C PHE A 606 -20.79 -10.47 -3.51
N TYR A 607 -21.37 -9.35 -3.95
CA TYR A 607 -21.35 -8.89 -5.33
C TYR A 607 -21.22 -7.37 -5.36
N ALA A 608 -20.22 -6.84 -6.04
CA ALA A 608 -20.01 -5.40 -6.19
C ALA A 608 -19.81 -5.02 -7.66
N LYS A 609 -20.43 -3.92 -8.08
CA LYS A 609 -20.32 -3.38 -9.42
C LYS A 609 -19.80 -1.94 -9.38
N TYR A 610 -18.66 -1.73 -10.03
CA TYR A 610 -17.97 -0.45 -10.14
C TYR A 610 -18.29 0.18 -11.49
N LYS A 611 -18.63 1.46 -11.48
CA LYS A 611 -18.81 2.28 -12.67
C LYS A 611 -17.70 3.31 -12.77
N ASN A 612 -17.20 3.54 -13.99
CA ASN A 612 -16.06 4.42 -14.24
C ASN A 612 -14.82 4.02 -13.46
N TYR A 613 -14.55 2.72 -13.35
CA TYR A 613 -13.41 2.18 -12.58
C TYR A 613 -12.12 2.91 -12.94
N GLN A 614 -11.44 3.42 -11.93
CA GLN A 614 -10.16 4.12 -12.07
C GLN A 614 -9.01 3.13 -11.98
N ALA A 615 -8.46 2.73 -13.11
CA ALA A 615 -7.36 1.77 -13.18
C ALA A 615 -6.22 2.28 -14.05
N ASN A 616 -5.01 1.81 -13.75
CA ASN A 616 -3.88 1.94 -14.67
C ASN A 616 -4.03 0.94 -15.80
N ASN A 617 -4.15 1.48 -17.00
CA ASN A 617 -4.17 0.71 -18.22
C ASN A 617 -2.94 1.03 -19.05
N PRO A 618 -2.37 0.04 -19.75
CA PRO A 618 -1.44 0.33 -20.82
C PRO A 618 -2.18 1.15 -21.91
N ASP A 619 -1.64 2.29 -22.20
CA ASP A 619 -2.14 3.21 -23.22
C ASP A 619 -1.04 3.46 -24.23
N LEU A 620 -1.40 3.47 -25.50
CA LEU A 620 -0.42 3.71 -26.58
C LEU A 620 -0.27 5.20 -26.81
N VAL A 621 0.86 5.75 -26.36
CA VAL A 621 1.18 7.16 -26.51
C VAL A 621 2.38 7.29 -27.43
N ALA A 622 2.17 7.90 -28.60
CA ALA A 622 3.24 8.11 -29.60
C ALA A 622 3.99 6.81 -29.98
N GLY A 623 3.27 5.71 -30.13
CA GLY A 623 3.85 4.41 -30.48
C GLY A 623 4.50 3.67 -29.32
N GLN A 624 4.45 4.20 -28.09
CA GLN A 624 4.94 3.55 -26.90
C GLN A 624 3.81 3.22 -25.94
N VAL A 625 3.84 2.04 -25.35
CA VAL A 625 2.89 1.66 -24.28
C VAL A 625 3.30 2.37 -23.00
N VAL A 626 2.43 3.24 -22.52
CA VAL A 626 2.57 3.97 -21.25
C VAL A 626 1.43 3.58 -20.33
N ALA A 627 1.76 3.02 -19.16
CA ALA A 627 0.74 2.78 -18.14
C ALA A 627 0.29 4.11 -17.53
N ARG A 628 -1.00 4.41 -17.60
CA ARG A 628 -1.58 5.59 -16.99
C ARG A 628 -2.97 5.32 -16.41
N LEU A 629 -3.35 6.14 -15.44
CA LEU A 629 -4.68 6.10 -14.85
C LEU A 629 -5.73 6.55 -15.87
N THR A 630 -6.77 5.76 -16.02
CA THR A 630 -7.93 6.06 -16.88
C THR A 630 -9.22 5.62 -16.20
N ASN A 631 -10.37 6.10 -16.68
CA ASN A 631 -11.64 5.44 -16.37
C ASN A 631 -11.76 4.22 -17.31
N ALA A 632 -11.32 3.06 -16.84
CA ALA A 632 -11.24 1.83 -17.62
C ALA A 632 -12.61 1.27 -18.06
N GLY A 633 -13.70 1.82 -17.52
CA GLY A 633 -15.06 1.36 -17.81
C GLY A 633 -15.75 0.79 -16.57
N ASP A 634 -16.55 -0.25 -16.76
CA ASP A 634 -17.28 -0.89 -15.67
C ASP A 634 -16.65 -2.25 -15.38
N VAL A 635 -16.53 -2.57 -14.11
CA VAL A 635 -16.01 -3.86 -13.62
C VAL A 635 -16.91 -4.39 -12.52
N SER A 636 -16.87 -5.70 -12.29
CA SER A 636 -17.58 -6.33 -11.19
C SER A 636 -16.68 -7.32 -10.47
N THR A 637 -16.97 -7.52 -9.19
CA THR A 637 -16.36 -8.56 -8.37
C THR A 637 -17.44 -9.26 -7.56
N LYS A 638 -17.31 -10.57 -7.44
CA LYS A 638 -18.20 -11.41 -6.63
C LYS A 638 -17.38 -12.53 -6.01
N GLY A 639 -17.88 -13.06 -4.90
CA GLY A 639 -17.15 -14.13 -4.25
C GLY A 639 -17.75 -14.58 -2.94
N VAL A 640 -16.98 -15.44 -2.30
CA VAL A 640 -17.26 -16.03 -0.98
C VAL A 640 -16.02 -15.87 -0.11
N GLU A 641 -16.21 -15.51 1.13
CA GLU A 641 -15.15 -15.36 2.12
C GLU A 641 -15.54 -16.10 3.39
N LEU A 642 -14.54 -16.73 4.00
CA LEU A 642 -14.66 -17.46 5.24
C LEU A 642 -13.53 -17.08 6.17
N ASP A 643 -13.84 -16.73 7.42
CA ASP A 643 -12.88 -16.54 8.51
C ASP A 643 -13.22 -17.50 9.64
N VAL A 644 -12.21 -18.18 10.19
CA VAL A 644 -12.36 -19.23 11.21
C VAL A 644 -11.36 -18.99 12.34
N LEU A 645 -11.84 -19.03 13.55
CA LEU A 645 -11.05 -19.16 14.78
C LEU A 645 -11.60 -20.35 15.56
N LEU A 646 -10.73 -21.28 15.94
CA LEU A 646 -11.08 -22.44 16.76
C LEU A 646 -10.09 -22.55 17.92
N LYS A 647 -10.58 -22.49 19.15
CA LYS A 647 -9.85 -22.75 20.38
C LYS A 647 -10.56 -23.90 21.12
N PRO A 648 -10.33 -25.15 20.71
CA PRO A 648 -10.96 -26.30 21.35
C PRO A 648 -10.45 -26.56 22.76
N SER A 649 -9.32 -25.97 23.13
CA SER A 649 -8.77 -25.88 24.49
C SER A 649 -7.92 -24.62 24.61
N ASP A 650 -7.60 -24.20 25.81
CA ASP A 650 -6.72 -23.05 26.09
C ASP A 650 -5.34 -23.21 25.43
N SER A 651 -4.88 -24.44 25.32
CA SER A 651 -3.56 -24.77 24.73
C SER A 651 -3.55 -24.84 23.20
N PHE A 652 -4.69 -24.91 22.52
CA PHE A 652 -4.68 -25.17 21.07
C PHE A 652 -5.57 -24.17 20.33
N THR A 653 -4.96 -23.43 19.41
CA THR A 653 -5.65 -22.45 18.57
C THR A 653 -5.43 -22.76 17.08
N VAL A 654 -6.49 -22.73 16.31
CA VAL A 654 -6.45 -22.78 14.84
C VAL A 654 -7.12 -21.53 14.29
N THR A 655 -6.42 -20.84 13.41
CA THR A 655 -6.97 -19.71 12.64
C THR A 655 -6.98 -20.04 11.16
N GLY A 656 -7.95 -19.56 10.44
CA GLY A 656 -8.03 -19.81 9.01
C GLY A 656 -8.84 -18.76 8.27
N GLY A 657 -8.49 -18.58 7.01
CA GLY A 657 -9.22 -17.72 6.12
C GLY A 657 -9.24 -18.31 4.71
N PHE A 658 -10.35 -18.13 4.01
CA PHE A 658 -10.50 -18.50 2.62
C PHE A 658 -11.22 -17.39 1.87
N ALA A 659 -10.78 -17.10 0.65
CA ALA A 659 -11.44 -16.19 -0.27
C ALA A 659 -11.50 -16.79 -1.68
N TYR A 660 -12.70 -16.86 -2.24
CA TYR A 660 -12.95 -17.01 -3.66
C TYR A 660 -13.35 -15.64 -4.20
N THR A 661 -12.63 -15.14 -5.21
CA THR A 661 -12.86 -13.82 -5.82
C THR A 661 -12.88 -13.93 -7.34
N ASP A 662 -14.03 -13.62 -7.95
CA ASP A 662 -14.18 -13.50 -9.40
C ASP A 662 -14.36 -12.02 -9.75
N ALA A 663 -13.24 -11.35 -10.07
CA ALA A 663 -13.18 -9.95 -10.44
C ALA A 663 -12.89 -9.80 -11.94
N GLN A 664 -13.77 -9.12 -12.69
CA GLN A 664 -13.70 -9.08 -14.14
C GLN A 664 -14.15 -7.75 -14.75
N VAL A 665 -13.74 -7.55 -16.00
CA VAL A 665 -14.20 -6.44 -16.84
C VAL A 665 -15.62 -6.75 -17.35
N ASP A 666 -16.56 -5.84 -17.10
CA ASP A 666 -17.93 -5.91 -17.65
C ASP A 666 -18.04 -5.13 -18.96
N ASN A 667 -17.45 -3.94 -19.00
CA ASN A 667 -17.47 -3.06 -20.17
C ASN A 667 -16.22 -2.19 -20.16
N PHE A 668 -15.28 -2.43 -21.07
CA PHE A 668 -14.05 -1.66 -21.17
C PHE A 668 -14.26 -0.41 -22.01
N ARG A 669 -13.77 0.72 -21.53
CA ARG A 669 -13.76 1.97 -22.25
C ARG A 669 -12.38 2.22 -22.85
N LEU A 670 -12.30 2.18 -24.16
CA LEU A 670 -11.07 2.53 -24.86
C LEU A 670 -10.67 3.98 -24.54
N PRO A 671 -9.40 4.23 -24.16
CA PRO A 671 -8.88 5.58 -24.11
C PRO A 671 -8.97 6.28 -25.47
N VAL A 672 -9.17 7.60 -25.45
CA VAL A 672 -9.27 8.40 -26.67
C VAL A 672 -7.97 8.28 -27.48
N GLY A 673 -8.08 7.83 -28.74
CA GLY A 673 -6.94 7.62 -29.64
C GLY A 673 -6.27 6.24 -29.55
N ALA A 674 -6.75 5.35 -28.66
CA ALA A 674 -6.26 3.99 -28.61
C ALA A 674 -6.81 3.16 -29.81
N PRO A 675 -6.00 2.24 -30.37
CA PRO A 675 -6.44 1.38 -31.45
C PRO A 675 -7.51 0.38 -30.96
N ALA A 676 -8.38 -0.08 -31.84
CA ALA A 676 -9.42 -1.06 -31.53
C ALA A 676 -8.84 -2.36 -30.93
N SER A 677 -7.61 -2.71 -31.31
CA SER A 677 -6.88 -3.89 -30.75
C SER A 677 -6.53 -3.76 -29.26
N ALA A 678 -6.64 -2.55 -28.68
CA ALA A 678 -6.46 -2.33 -27.25
C ALA A 678 -7.74 -2.57 -26.44
N LEU A 679 -8.86 -2.95 -27.07
CA LEU A 679 -10.12 -3.25 -26.41
C LEU A 679 -9.98 -4.53 -25.56
N ILE A 680 -10.21 -4.40 -24.28
CA ILE A 680 -10.22 -5.52 -23.35
C ILE A 680 -11.60 -6.17 -23.37
N ALA A 681 -11.65 -7.47 -23.63
CA ALA A 681 -12.91 -8.21 -23.76
C ALA A 681 -13.65 -8.28 -22.40
N LYS A 682 -14.98 -8.30 -22.48
CA LYS A 682 -15.82 -8.64 -21.31
C LYS A 682 -15.45 -10.00 -20.75
N GLY A 683 -15.46 -10.13 -19.43
CA GLY A 683 -15.07 -11.35 -18.74
C GLY A 683 -13.56 -11.52 -18.54
N THR A 684 -12.73 -10.57 -19.02
CA THR A 684 -11.30 -10.59 -18.73
C THR A 684 -11.07 -10.36 -17.23
N PRO A 685 -10.32 -11.26 -16.55
CA PRO A 685 -10.00 -11.07 -15.14
C PRO A 685 -9.26 -9.76 -14.88
N LEU A 686 -9.53 -9.13 -13.75
CA LEU A 686 -8.77 -7.96 -13.31
C LEU A 686 -7.36 -8.36 -12.89
N ALA A 687 -6.43 -7.44 -13.04
CA ALA A 687 -5.08 -7.61 -12.53
C ALA A 687 -5.06 -7.57 -10.99
N ASN A 688 -4.12 -8.29 -10.38
CA ASN A 688 -3.95 -8.41 -8.93
C ASN A 688 -5.17 -9.03 -8.20
N ALA A 689 -5.88 -9.93 -8.87
CA ALA A 689 -7.07 -10.60 -8.37
C ALA A 689 -6.93 -12.12 -8.51
N PRO A 690 -6.18 -12.81 -7.63
CA PRO A 690 -6.13 -14.26 -7.62
C PRO A 690 -7.52 -14.82 -7.29
N LYS A 691 -7.87 -15.91 -7.95
CA LYS A 691 -9.21 -16.47 -7.86
C LYS A 691 -9.48 -17.15 -6.52
N TYR A 692 -8.44 -17.77 -5.97
CA TYR A 692 -8.49 -18.47 -4.68
C TYR A 692 -7.31 -18.04 -3.83
N LYS A 693 -7.58 -17.71 -2.57
CA LYS A 693 -6.55 -17.55 -1.54
C LYS A 693 -7.01 -18.20 -0.25
N MET A 694 -6.07 -18.79 0.46
CA MET A 694 -6.31 -19.42 1.74
C MET A 694 -5.11 -19.23 2.65
N ASN A 695 -5.37 -19.10 3.92
CA ASN A 695 -4.37 -19.24 4.97
C ASN A 695 -4.92 -20.10 6.09
N VAL A 696 -4.06 -20.88 6.71
CA VAL A 696 -4.36 -21.64 7.92
C VAL A 696 -3.15 -21.56 8.83
N GLY A 697 -3.39 -21.24 10.10
CA GLY A 697 -2.40 -21.25 11.17
C GLY A 697 -2.87 -22.16 12.30
N ALA A 698 -1.97 -22.88 12.90
CA ALA A 698 -2.20 -23.68 14.10
C ALA A 698 -1.13 -23.36 15.14
N GLN A 699 -1.53 -23.23 16.38
CA GLN A 699 -0.67 -22.95 17.52
C GLN A 699 -1.02 -23.89 18.65
N TYR A 700 0.01 -24.45 19.28
CA TYR A 700 -0.12 -25.29 20.46
C TYR A 700 0.80 -24.77 21.57
N GLU A 701 0.24 -24.52 22.71
CA GLU A 701 0.92 -24.06 23.92
C GLU A 701 0.99 -25.20 24.92
N TRP A 702 2.18 -25.51 25.37
CA TRP A 702 2.45 -26.52 26.35
C TRP A 702 2.99 -25.89 27.62
N GLU A 703 2.14 -25.80 28.65
CA GLU A 703 2.55 -25.44 29.99
C GLU A 703 3.36 -26.58 30.57
N THR A 704 4.67 -26.40 30.69
CA THR A 704 5.58 -27.45 31.14
C THR A 704 5.58 -27.59 32.65
N GLY A 705 5.10 -26.57 33.37
CA GLY A 705 5.26 -26.46 34.83
C GLY A 705 6.72 -26.30 35.28
N GLY A 706 7.63 -26.00 34.34
CA GLY A 706 9.05 -25.81 34.55
C GLY A 706 9.46 -24.33 34.46
N PHE A 707 10.67 -24.07 33.99
CA PHE A 707 11.23 -22.73 33.87
C PHE A 707 10.72 -21.96 32.61
N ALA A 708 10.08 -22.63 31.68
CA ALA A 708 9.52 -22.04 30.48
C ALA A 708 8.42 -22.92 29.91
N ASP A 709 7.38 -22.27 29.38
CA ASP A 709 6.36 -22.87 28.55
C ASP A 709 6.80 -22.91 27.09
N VAL A 710 6.30 -23.89 26.35
CA VAL A 710 6.70 -24.13 24.96
C VAL A 710 5.51 -23.89 24.04
N GLN A 711 5.69 -23.01 23.05
CA GLN A 711 4.70 -22.77 22.00
C GLN A 711 5.21 -23.32 20.67
N PHE A 712 4.42 -24.11 19.99
CA PHE A 712 4.63 -24.53 18.61
C PHE A 712 3.62 -23.82 17.73
N ALA A 713 4.09 -23.23 16.63
CA ALA A 713 3.18 -22.67 15.64
C ALA A 713 3.60 -23.06 14.22
N ALA A 714 2.61 -23.29 13.37
CA ALA A 714 2.81 -23.53 11.95
C ALA A 714 1.72 -22.83 11.16
N SER A 715 2.07 -22.36 9.97
CA SER A 715 1.09 -21.75 9.08
C SER A 715 1.37 -22.07 7.62
N VAL A 716 0.31 -22.03 6.83
CA VAL A 716 0.34 -22.12 5.37
C VAL A 716 -0.45 -20.98 4.78
N ALA A 717 0.13 -20.33 3.76
CA ALA A 717 -0.57 -19.36 2.93
C ALA A 717 -0.46 -19.79 1.47
N MET A 718 -1.59 -19.82 0.75
CA MET A 718 -1.65 -20.26 -0.63
C MET A 718 -2.52 -19.34 -1.47
N GLN A 719 -2.18 -19.22 -2.74
CA GLN A 719 -2.98 -18.53 -3.74
C GLN A 719 -2.95 -19.23 -5.09
N SER A 720 -4.01 -19.03 -5.89
CA SER A 720 -4.03 -19.41 -7.30
C SER A 720 -3.17 -18.48 -8.16
N ASP A 721 -3.04 -18.80 -9.43
CA ASP A 721 -2.46 -17.95 -10.44
C ASP A 721 -3.05 -16.53 -10.43
N GLN A 722 -2.20 -15.55 -10.75
CA GLN A 722 -2.54 -14.14 -10.72
C GLN A 722 -1.85 -13.39 -11.85
N THR A 723 -2.62 -12.66 -12.68
CA THR A 723 -2.06 -11.73 -13.66
C THR A 723 -1.80 -10.35 -13.03
N TYR A 724 -0.77 -9.66 -13.52
CA TYR A 724 -0.41 -8.32 -13.04
C TYR A 724 -0.69 -7.20 -14.06
N GLU A 725 -1.09 -7.55 -15.29
CA GLU A 725 -1.43 -6.57 -16.31
C GLU A 725 -2.85 -6.74 -16.83
N LEU A 726 -3.61 -5.67 -16.78
CA LEU A 726 -4.91 -5.56 -17.44
C LEU A 726 -4.68 -5.05 -18.86
N THR A 727 -4.53 -5.97 -19.82
CA THR A 727 -4.21 -5.67 -21.22
C THR A 727 -5.01 -6.55 -22.19
N ALA A 728 -5.31 -6.03 -23.38
CA ALA A 728 -5.88 -6.80 -24.48
C ALA A 728 -4.86 -7.75 -25.12
N ASN A 729 -3.56 -7.46 -25.00
CA ASN A 729 -2.50 -8.32 -25.52
C ASN A 729 -2.40 -9.60 -24.69
N LEU A 730 -2.81 -10.73 -25.29
CA LEU A 730 -2.82 -12.02 -24.61
C LEU A 730 -1.41 -12.47 -24.20
N ALA A 731 -0.39 -12.23 -25.05
CA ALA A 731 0.99 -12.61 -24.72
C ALA A 731 1.51 -11.83 -23.50
N ASN A 732 1.24 -10.54 -23.42
CA ASN A 732 1.60 -9.74 -22.26
C ASN A 732 0.84 -10.19 -21.00
N ARG A 733 -0.44 -10.50 -21.12
CA ARG A 733 -1.24 -10.98 -19.99
C ARG A 733 -0.73 -12.32 -19.47
N LEU A 734 -0.46 -13.28 -20.35
CA LEU A 734 0.10 -14.57 -19.98
C LEU A 734 1.53 -14.44 -19.41
N GLY A 735 2.38 -13.62 -20.04
CA GLY A 735 3.74 -13.38 -19.57
C GLY A 735 3.82 -12.59 -18.26
N SER A 736 2.75 -11.88 -17.89
CA SER A 736 2.63 -11.17 -16.60
C SER A 736 1.82 -11.95 -15.55
N THR A 737 1.64 -13.26 -15.75
CA THR A 737 0.95 -14.12 -14.80
C THR A 737 1.98 -14.85 -13.93
N VAL A 738 1.77 -14.83 -12.62
CA VAL A 738 2.48 -15.66 -11.65
C VAL A 738 1.62 -16.90 -11.39
N ASP A 739 2.25 -18.05 -11.46
CA ASP A 739 1.60 -19.33 -11.15
C ASP A 739 1.20 -19.40 -9.67
N GLY A 740 0.20 -20.21 -9.36
CA GLY A 740 -0.23 -20.45 -7.99
C GLY A 740 0.89 -21.06 -7.15
N TYR A 741 0.97 -20.65 -5.89
CA TYR A 741 1.99 -21.11 -4.96
C TYR A 741 1.45 -21.23 -3.53
N ALA A 742 2.21 -21.95 -2.70
CA ALA A 742 1.99 -22.04 -1.26
C ALA A 742 3.29 -21.88 -0.50
N THR A 743 3.25 -21.13 0.59
CA THR A 743 4.36 -20.99 1.54
C THR A 743 3.99 -21.59 2.88
N PHE A 744 4.97 -22.21 3.54
CA PHE A 744 4.82 -22.84 4.84
C PHE A 744 5.79 -22.19 5.83
N ASP A 745 5.28 -21.82 6.98
CA ASP A 745 6.06 -21.23 8.06
C ASP A 745 5.95 -22.10 9.32
N ALA A 746 7.00 -22.11 10.14
CA ALA A 746 6.98 -22.79 11.42
C ALA A 746 7.77 -22.00 12.48
N SER A 747 7.36 -22.11 13.72
CA SER A 747 8.09 -21.53 14.84
C SER A 747 7.99 -22.38 16.10
N ILE A 748 8.99 -22.24 16.96
CA ILE A 748 8.97 -22.72 18.32
C ILE A 748 9.40 -21.58 19.25
N ALA A 749 8.66 -21.34 20.32
CA ALA A 749 8.99 -20.33 21.30
C ALA A 749 9.03 -20.91 22.70
N LEU A 750 9.92 -20.36 23.52
CA LEU A 750 10.03 -20.58 24.95
C LEU A 750 9.61 -19.29 25.64
N THR A 751 8.66 -19.37 26.54
CA THR A 751 8.13 -18.23 27.28
C THR A 751 8.22 -18.49 28.77
N ASP A 752 8.70 -17.52 29.53
CA ASP A 752 8.68 -17.56 30.98
C ASP A 752 7.22 -17.65 31.47
N PRO A 753 6.89 -18.51 32.45
CA PRO A 753 5.53 -18.62 32.97
C PRO A 753 4.91 -17.30 33.49
N ASN A 754 5.76 -16.34 33.90
CA ASN A 754 5.32 -14.98 34.29
C ASN A 754 5.52 -13.97 33.16
N GLU A 755 5.71 -14.43 31.93
CA GLU A 755 5.91 -13.59 30.73
C GLU A 755 7.12 -12.63 30.80
N ALA A 756 8.05 -12.80 31.74
CA ALA A 756 9.20 -11.91 31.89
C ALA A 756 10.13 -11.97 30.67
N TRP A 757 10.20 -13.09 29.97
CA TRP A 757 10.95 -13.22 28.73
C TRP A 757 10.32 -14.23 27.77
N ARG A 758 10.58 -14.03 26.46
CA ARG A 758 10.23 -14.97 25.39
C ARG A 758 11.36 -15.06 24.37
N VAL A 759 11.70 -16.28 23.96
CA VAL A 759 12.65 -16.54 22.87
C VAL A 759 11.95 -17.41 21.83
N ALA A 760 11.89 -16.96 20.58
CA ALA A 760 11.25 -17.67 19.47
C ALA A 760 12.25 -17.94 18.34
N PHE A 761 12.20 -19.14 17.79
CA PHE A 761 12.90 -19.54 16.57
C PHE A 761 11.86 -19.67 15.46
N LEU A 762 12.10 -19.01 14.33
CA LEU A 762 11.18 -18.97 13.21
C LEU A 762 11.86 -19.47 11.95
N VAL A 763 11.15 -20.24 11.17
CA VAL A 763 11.49 -20.60 9.79
C VAL A 763 10.36 -20.13 8.89
N LYS A 764 10.66 -19.24 7.97
CA LYS A 764 9.72 -18.71 6.99
C LYS A 764 10.00 -19.36 5.64
N ASN A 765 8.92 -19.63 4.89
CA ASN A 765 8.99 -20.31 3.61
C ASN A 765 9.84 -21.60 3.70
N LEU A 766 9.43 -22.53 4.56
CA LEU A 766 10.16 -23.75 4.96
C LEU A 766 10.65 -24.56 3.76
N PHE A 767 9.87 -24.61 2.68
CA PHE A 767 10.17 -25.38 1.47
C PHE A 767 10.90 -24.57 0.39
N ASP A 768 11.28 -23.33 0.67
CA ASP A 768 12.03 -22.45 -0.24
C ASP A 768 11.31 -22.20 -1.56
N GLN A 769 9.98 -22.03 -1.51
CA GLN A 769 9.15 -21.78 -2.68
C GLN A 769 9.46 -20.40 -3.27
N SER A 770 10.02 -20.36 -4.47
CA SER A 770 10.22 -19.11 -5.19
C SER A 770 8.94 -18.64 -5.88
N PHE A 771 8.72 -17.32 -5.87
CA PHE A 771 7.60 -16.67 -6.56
C PHE A 771 7.90 -15.18 -6.80
N ALA A 772 7.23 -14.60 -7.78
CA ALA A 772 7.26 -13.16 -8.00
C ALA A 772 6.04 -12.48 -7.36
N SER A 773 6.25 -11.34 -6.72
CA SER A 773 5.18 -10.49 -6.19
C SER A 773 4.61 -9.53 -7.25
N SER A 774 5.27 -9.42 -8.41
CA SER A 774 4.79 -8.69 -9.59
C SER A 774 5.59 -9.09 -10.82
N ILE A 775 4.92 -9.23 -11.95
CA ILE A 775 5.54 -9.37 -13.28
C ILE A 775 4.90 -8.33 -14.19
N VAL A 776 5.71 -7.52 -14.85
CA VAL A 776 5.24 -6.49 -15.79
C VAL A 776 6.05 -6.50 -17.08
N SER A 777 5.39 -6.18 -18.19
CA SER A 777 6.03 -6.08 -19.51
C SER A 777 6.89 -4.81 -19.62
N GLY A 778 7.58 -4.65 -20.76
CA GLY A 778 8.31 -3.43 -21.13
C GLY A 778 9.74 -3.36 -20.59
N GLY A 779 10.35 -4.49 -20.29
CA GLY A 779 11.79 -4.59 -20.07
C GLY A 779 12.60 -4.47 -21.38
N PRO A 780 13.95 -4.38 -21.29
CA PRO A 780 14.80 -4.30 -22.46
C PRO A 780 14.57 -5.48 -23.39
N GLY A 781 14.58 -5.22 -24.71
CA GLY A 781 14.33 -6.22 -25.73
C GLY A 781 12.91 -6.84 -25.68
N GLY A 782 11.92 -6.18 -25.05
CA GLY A 782 10.55 -6.68 -24.88
C GLY A 782 10.41 -7.77 -23.83
N SER A 783 11.36 -7.87 -22.90
CA SER A 783 11.32 -8.81 -21.78
C SER A 783 10.28 -8.41 -20.72
N PHE A 784 9.98 -9.34 -19.83
CA PHE A 784 9.22 -9.07 -18.61
C PHE A 784 10.15 -8.76 -17.45
N ARG A 785 9.67 -7.97 -16.50
CA ARG A 785 10.37 -7.58 -15.28
C ARG A 785 9.68 -8.19 -14.09
N TYR A 786 10.46 -8.85 -13.26
CA TYR A 786 10.01 -9.59 -12.08
C TYR A 786 10.43 -8.85 -10.82
N ILE A 787 9.54 -8.72 -9.86
CA ILE A 787 9.85 -8.26 -8.51
C ILE A 787 9.75 -9.46 -7.60
N ILE A 788 10.88 -9.85 -7.00
CA ILE A 788 10.96 -10.99 -6.10
C ILE A 788 10.97 -10.47 -4.67
N PRO A 789 9.95 -10.78 -3.86
CA PRO A 789 9.91 -10.35 -2.47
C PRO A 789 10.89 -11.16 -1.62
N ARG A 790 11.17 -10.70 -0.39
CA ARG A 790 11.97 -11.43 0.59
C ARG A 790 11.34 -12.79 0.92
N GLU A 791 10.03 -12.84 0.99
CA GLU A 791 9.22 -14.02 1.33
C GLU A 791 9.30 -15.15 0.31
N ALA A 792 9.83 -14.86 -0.89
CA ALA A 792 10.12 -15.87 -1.92
C ALA A 792 11.41 -16.68 -1.63
N ASP A 793 12.11 -16.37 -0.57
CA ASP A 793 13.28 -17.13 -0.09
C ASP A 793 12.99 -17.72 1.29
N ARG A 794 13.54 -18.92 1.57
CA ARG A 794 13.58 -19.42 2.94
C ARG A 794 14.50 -18.58 3.78
N TYR A 795 14.04 -18.17 4.95
CA TYR A 795 14.88 -17.54 5.96
C TYR A 795 14.56 -18.03 7.37
N VAL A 796 15.58 -18.02 8.21
CA VAL A 796 15.51 -18.50 9.60
C VAL A 796 15.88 -17.35 10.51
N GLY A 797 15.22 -17.23 11.64
CA GLY A 797 15.50 -16.17 12.60
C GLY A 797 15.25 -16.58 14.04
N VAL A 798 15.77 -15.74 14.92
CA VAL A 798 15.52 -15.77 16.35
C VAL A 798 15.03 -14.40 16.80
N THR A 799 14.03 -14.39 17.65
CA THR A 799 13.51 -13.20 18.34
C THR A 799 13.59 -13.44 19.83
N ALA A 800 14.13 -12.47 20.57
CA ALA A 800 14.14 -12.46 22.02
C ALA A 800 13.41 -11.20 22.51
N ARG A 801 12.51 -11.38 23.48
CA ARG A 801 11.75 -10.31 24.14
C ARG A 801 11.94 -10.42 25.64
N ILE A 802 12.07 -9.29 26.30
CA ILE A 802 12.15 -9.14 27.76
C ILE A 802 11.12 -8.09 28.15
N ASN A 803 10.28 -8.43 29.12
CA ASN A 803 9.30 -7.55 29.75
C ASN A 803 9.76 -7.21 31.16
N LEU A 804 9.60 -5.95 31.56
CA LEU A 804 9.93 -5.43 32.88
C LEU A 804 8.72 -4.65 33.40
N GLY A 805 8.26 -4.97 34.59
CA GLY A 805 7.03 -4.39 35.16
C GLY A 805 5.76 -5.04 34.58
N GLY A 806 4.59 -4.69 35.10
CA GLY A 806 3.32 -5.22 34.60
C GLY A 806 2.96 -6.57 35.21
N GLN A 807 3.17 -6.76 36.54
CA GLN A 807 2.54 -7.84 37.33
C GLN A 807 1.48 -7.26 38.23
#